data_6a06b36577bfbae061c049830cc28593
#
_entry.id   6a06b36577bfbae061c049830cc28593
#
_cell.length_a   1.000
_cell.length_b   1.000
_cell.length_c   1.000
_cell.angle_alpha   90.00
_cell.angle_beta   90.00
_cell.angle_gamma   90.00
#
_symmetry.space_group_name_H-M   'P 1'
#
loop_
_entity.id
_entity.type
_entity.pdbx_description
1 polymer ?
#
loop_
_entity_poly.entity_id
_entity_poly.type
_entity_poly.pdbx_seq_one_letter_code
_entity_poly.pdbx_strand_id
1 'polypeptide(L)'
;MKRLTIGACICCLLSLLACSQKAKQVEIPEYDKGINIIPLPMELTESDESFTVDNKTTIRVSNEELKPIAKFLADKLKASADLSLDIEVGEEPSENAIYIGIDSTLPLKEEGYTLRSDKRGVTILGKSSHGAFYGMQTLLQLLPAEVESSKEVLLPMVIPGVEIKDEPAFGYRGFMLDVCRHFLSVDDIKKHIDIMAMFKINRFHWHLTEDQAWRIEIKKYPRLTEVGATRTEGDGTQYSGFYTQEQVRDIVQYASDRFITVVPEIEMPGHAMAALAAYPQLACFPREFKPRIIWGVEQDVYCAGKDSVFSFISDIIDEVAPLFPGTYFHIGGDECPKDRWKACPLCQKRIRENGLKDEHELQSYFIKRAEKILQKHGKRLIGWDEILEGGLAPTATVMSWRGEDGGIVAANMNHDVIMTPGSGGLYLDHYQGSPGVEPLAIGGYAPLEHVYAYNPLPKELPADKHKYVLGAQANLWAEYLYTSEQYEYQAYPRLLALAELTWTPLAKKDFADFCRRLDNACVRLDMHGINYHIPLPEQPGGSSDFIAFTDKAKLTFTTSRPMKMVYTLDETEPTLTSTPYTVPLEFAQTGLLKIRTVTAGGKMSPVRSIRVEKQPFHMSVEVPAPKPGLTLRTAYGDFYDVPDLQQVASWEVGTVSSLEEIMHGKEKITDPAVLVRRAVEATGYVFIPEDGVYEFSTENNEFWIDNVKLIDNVGEVKKTSRRNSSRALQKGYHPIKTIWVGAIQGGWPTYWNYSRVMIRLKGEEKFKPISADMLFQ
;
A
#
# COMPACT_ATOMS: atom_id res chain seq x y z
N MET A 1 73.35 68.33 -6.77
CA MET A 1 72.74 67.91 -8.05
C MET A 1 71.68 66.91 -7.74
N LYS A 2 70.52 67.33 -7.59
CA LYS A 2 69.25 67.18 -8.28
C LYS A 2 68.92 65.76 -8.74
N ARG A 3 67.92 65.13 -8.12
CA ARG A 3 66.79 64.59 -8.81
C ARG A 3 65.59 64.38 -7.82
N LEU A 4 64.54 65.13 -8.09
CA LEU A 4 63.21 64.95 -7.51
C LEU A 4 62.59 63.65 -7.96
N THR A 5 61.93 63.00 -7.09
CA THR A 5 61.01 61.90 -7.39
C THR A 5 59.56 62.30 -7.06
N ILE A 6 58.77 62.40 -8.09
CA ILE A 6 57.31 62.47 -8.04
C ILE A 6 56.77 61.04 -7.85
N GLY A 7 56.07 60.81 -6.77
CA GLY A 7 55.49 59.50 -6.49
C GLY A 7 54.43 59.59 -5.40
N ALA A 8 53.30 60.14 -5.72
CA ALA A 8 52.12 60.06 -4.88
C ALA A 8 50.89 60.54 -5.67
N CYS A 9 50.05 59.69 -6.13
CA CYS A 9 48.64 59.91 -6.49
C CYS A 9 48.07 58.80 -7.43
N ILE A 10 48.24 57.52 -7.09
CA ILE A 10 47.53 56.40 -7.76
C ILE A 10 47.00 55.38 -6.72
N CYS A 11 46.55 55.82 -5.58
CA CYS A 11 45.98 54.89 -4.56
C CYS A 11 44.55 55.22 -4.12
N CYS A 12 43.78 56.03 -4.86
CA CYS A 12 42.41 56.39 -4.43
C CYS A 12 41.32 56.15 -5.48
N LEU A 13 41.56 55.33 -6.50
CA LEU A 13 40.53 55.05 -7.53
C LEU A 13 40.23 53.57 -7.76
N LEU A 14 40.57 52.70 -6.81
CA LEU A 14 40.30 51.22 -6.89
C LEU A 14 39.35 50.69 -5.83
N SER A 15 38.56 51.53 -5.16
CA SER A 15 37.63 51.07 -4.10
C SER A 15 36.14 51.32 -4.36
N LEU A 16 35.71 51.48 -5.62
CA LEU A 16 34.30 51.66 -5.99
C LEU A 16 33.82 50.71 -7.10
N LEU A 17 34.45 49.54 -7.25
CA LEU A 17 33.86 48.38 -7.94
C LEU A 17 33.43 47.37 -6.87
N ALA A 18 32.55 47.80 -5.96
CA ALA A 18 31.69 46.88 -5.23
C ALA A 18 30.78 46.26 -6.28
N CYS A 19 31.09 45.02 -6.68
CA CYS A 19 30.20 44.16 -7.42
C CYS A 19 28.86 44.13 -6.68
N SER A 20 27.85 44.80 -7.22
CA SER A 20 26.48 44.39 -6.99
C SER A 20 26.35 43.03 -7.63
N GLN A 21 26.70 41.98 -6.91
CA GLN A 21 26.13 40.67 -7.20
C GLN A 21 24.61 40.87 -7.03
N LYS A 22 23.90 41.00 -8.16
CA LYS A 22 22.46 40.76 -8.18
C LYS A 22 22.27 39.43 -7.46
N ALA A 23 21.58 39.46 -6.33
CA ALA A 23 21.14 38.29 -5.67
C ALA A 23 20.53 37.39 -6.77
N LYS A 24 21.08 36.21 -6.97
CA LYS A 24 20.49 35.24 -7.89
C LYS A 24 19.05 35.12 -7.46
N GLN A 25 18.14 35.55 -8.30
CA GLN A 25 16.71 35.32 -8.06
C GLN A 25 16.55 33.81 -7.96
N VAL A 26 16.19 33.29 -6.79
CA VAL A 26 15.94 31.87 -6.57
C VAL A 26 14.79 31.54 -7.47
N GLU A 27 15.01 30.70 -8.47
CA GLU A 27 13.96 30.25 -9.38
C GLU A 27 13.07 29.29 -8.60
N ILE A 28 11.80 29.67 -8.41
CA ILE A 28 10.82 28.83 -7.71
C ILE A 28 10.60 27.56 -8.54
N PRO A 29 10.83 26.37 -7.99
CA PRO A 29 10.59 25.12 -8.69
C PRO A 29 9.16 25.03 -9.25
N GLU A 30 8.99 24.33 -10.39
CA GLU A 30 7.69 24.27 -11.07
C GLU A 30 6.61 23.60 -10.20
N TYR A 31 6.99 22.65 -9.35
CA TYR A 31 6.09 21.98 -8.41
C TYR A 31 5.61 22.87 -7.26
N ASP A 32 6.29 24.01 -6.99
CA ASP A 32 5.88 24.99 -5.97
C ASP A 32 5.03 26.15 -6.53
N LYS A 33 4.76 26.13 -7.83
CA LYS A 33 3.92 27.17 -8.44
C LYS A 33 2.45 26.92 -8.11
N GLY A 34 1.80 27.93 -7.50
CA GLY A 34 0.40 27.87 -7.08
C GLY A 34 0.19 27.23 -5.72
N ILE A 35 -1.06 27.09 -5.33
CA ILE A 35 -1.45 26.47 -4.06
C ILE A 35 -1.51 24.95 -4.23
N ASN A 36 -0.75 24.22 -3.40
CA ASN A 36 -0.52 22.78 -3.51
C ASN A 36 -1.00 22.00 -2.27
N ILE A 37 -2.15 22.35 -1.71
CA ILE A 37 -2.69 21.73 -0.51
C ILE A 37 -3.39 20.41 -0.85
N ILE A 38 -3.05 19.32 -0.15
CA ILE A 38 -3.75 18.04 -0.12
C ILE A 38 -4.09 17.71 1.33
N PRO A 39 -5.35 17.43 1.67
CA PRO A 39 -6.57 17.51 0.85
C PRO A 39 -6.93 18.94 0.45
N LEU A 40 -7.61 19.09 -0.71
CA LEU A 40 -8.07 20.39 -1.20
C LEU A 40 -9.10 20.97 -0.22
N PRO A 41 -8.93 22.25 0.24
CA PRO A 41 -9.87 22.89 1.16
C PRO A 41 -11.27 23.10 0.58
N MET A 42 -12.26 23.16 1.47
CA MET A 42 -13.67 23.43 1.12
C MET A 42 -13.84 24.76 0.40
N GLU A 43 -13.20 25.83 0.89
CA GLU A 43 -13.19 27.15 0.27
C GLU A 43 -11.76 27.69 0.33
N LEU A 44 -11.27 28.24 -0.78
CA LEU A 44 -9.95 28.85 -0.89
C LEU A 44 -10.01 30.03 -1.87
N THR A 45 -9.52 31.18 -1.42
CA THR A 45 -9.35 32.37 -2.25
C THR A 45 -7.91 32.87 -2.12
N GLU A 46 -7.26 33.17 -3.24
CA GLU A 46 -5.89 33.69 -3.29
C GLU A 46 -5.90 35.20 -3.40
N SER A 47 -4.83 35.85 -2.90
CA SER A 47 -4.53 37.27 -3.09
C SER A 47 -3.09 37.46 -3.52
N ASP A 48 -2.77 38.66 -4.04
CA ASP A 48 -1.41 39.02 -4.49
C ASP A 48 -0.46 39.34 -3.31
N GLU A 49 -0.93 39.28 -2.07
CA GLU A 49 -0.12 39.49 -0.87
C GLU A 49 0.64 38.23 -0.48
N SER A 50 1.70 38.40 0.32
CA SER A 50 2.42 37.26 0.92
C SER A 50 3.02 37.67 2.26
N PHE A 51 3.26 36.67 3.12
CA PHE A 51 3.93 36.83 4.40
C PHE A 51 5.24 36.03 4.38
N THR A 52 6.34 36.68 4.78
CA THR A 52 7.65 36.02 4.92
C THR A 52 7.94 35.82 6.40
N VAL A 53 8.13 34.57 6.80
CA VAL A 53 8.53 34.22 8.17
C VAL A 53 10.01 34.54 8.35
N ASP A 54 10.35 35.31 9.38
CA ASP A 54 11.72 35.69 9.74
C ASP A 54 11.99 35.48 11.25
N ASN A 55 13.22 35.74 11.70
CA ASN A 55 13.58 35.57 13.12
C ASN A 55 12.92 36.58 14.09
N LYS A 56 12.10 37.52 13.60
CA LYS A 56 11.31 38.46 14.41
C LYS A 56 9.83 38.04 14.47
N THR A 57 9.46 37.05 13.66
CA THR A 57 8.11 36.52 13.67
C THR A 57 7.85 35.77 14.98
N THR A 58 6.70 36.01 15.60
CA THR A 58 6.27 35.30 16.81
C THR A 58 5.15 34.33 16.49
N ILE A 59 5.05 33.23 17.22
CA ILE A 59 3.88 32.35 17.20
C ILE A 59 3.03 32.68 18.43
N ARG A 60 1.78 33.14 18.22
CA ARG A 60 0.87 33.45 19.31
C ARG A 60 -0.26 32.44 19.38
N VAL A 61 -0.58 31.99 20.57
CA VAL A 61 -1.68 31.05 20.83
C VAL A 61 -2.72 31.68 21.74
N SER A 62 -4.01 31.41 21.51
CA SER A 62 -5.09 32.00 22.35
C SER A 62 -5.09 31.47 23.77
N ASN A 63 -4.54 30.31 24.03
CA ASN A 63 -4.47 29.70 25.36
C ASN A 63 -3.32 28.67 25.46
N GLU A 64 -3.02 28.20 26.68
CA GLU A 64 -1.94 27.24 26.98
C GLU A 64 -2.09 25.89 26.26
N GLU A 65 -3.31 25.42 26.03
CA GLU A 65 -3.61 24.11 25.42
C GLU A 65 -3.11 24.03 23.97
N LEU A 66 -2.95 25.16 23.29
CA LEU A 66 -2.46 25.23 21.91
C LEU A 66 -0.94 25.28 21.80
N LYS A 67 -0.20 25.46 22.92
CA LYS A 67 1.27 25.49 22.88
C LYS A 67 1.91 24.24 22.23
N PRO A 68 1.42 23.01 22.40
CA PRO A 68 1.96 21.86 21.68
C PRO A 68 1.86 22.00 20.14
N ILE A 69 0.76 22.58 19.63
CA ILE A 69 0.57 22.84 18.18
C ILE A 69 1.57 23.91 17.70
N ALA A 70 1.71 25.00 18.47
CA ALA A 70 2.68 26.06 18.17
C ALA A 70 4.12 25.52 18.19
N LYS A 71 4.43 24.67 19.18
CA LYS A 71 5.75 24.03 19.26
C LYS A 71 6.04 23.12 18.07
N PHE A 72 5.05 22.36 17.60
CA PHE A 72 5.19 21.52 16.39
C PHE A 72 5.60 22.36 15.19
N LEU A 73 4.94 23.51 14.96
CA LEU A 73 5.29 24.45 13.90
C LEU A 73 6.68 25.07 14.10
N ALA A 74 6.99 25.53 15.32
CA ALA A 74 8.28 26.13 15.64
C ALA A 74 9.45 25.16 15.43
N ASP A 75 9.28 23.90 15.85
CA ASP A 75 10.31 22.85 15.69
C ASP A 75 10.58 22.57 14.19
N LYS A 76 9.54 22.56 13.33
CA LYS A 76 9.69 22.41 11.87
C LYS A 76 10.48 23.58 11.26
N LEU A 77 10.09 24.79 11.58
CA LEU A 77 10.77 26.01 11.07
C LEU A 77 12.21 26.11 11.60
N LYS A 78 12.46 25.69 12.83
CA LYS A 78 13.81 25.62 13.39
C LYS A 78 14.68 24.60 12.65
N ALA A 79 14.16 23.40 12.40
CA ALA A 79 14.92 22.34 11.74
C ALA A 79 15.23 22.67 10.28
N SER A 80 14.25 23.19 9.53
CA SER A 80 14.36 23.42 8.08
C SER A 80 14.97 24.76 7.68
N ALA A 81 14.80 25.82 8.49
CA ALA A 81 15.18 27.19 8.12
C ALA A 81 15.99 27.93 9.19
N ASP A 82 16.40 27.27 10.28
CA ASP A 82 17.07 27.86 11.46
C ASP A 82 16.30 29.05 12.08
N LEU A 83 14.98 29.09 11.93
CA LEU A 83 14.12 30.11 12.50
C LEU A 83 13.71 29.73 13.92
N SER A 84 14.25 30.44 14.91
CA SER A 84 13.90 30.25 16.33
C SER A 84 12.80 31.24 16.70
N LEU A 85 11.54 30.79 16.67
CA LEU A 85 10.39 31.65 16.92
C LEU A 85 9.91 31.52 18.37
N ASP A 86 9.67 32.67 19.00
CA ASP A 86 9.10 32.71 20.37
C ASP A 86 7.60 32.33 20.33
N ILE A 87 7.16 31.58 21.35
CA ILE A 87 5.76 31.18 21.51
C ILE A 87 5.15 31.98 22.68
N GLU A 88 4.15 32.80 22.37
CA GLU A 88 3.45 33.65 23.33
C GLU A 88 1.98 33.27 23.47
N VAL A 89 1.40 33.51 24.65
CA VAL A 89 -0.06 33.42 24.86
C VAL A 89 -0.67 34.81 24.78
N GLY A 90 -1.71 34.97 23.97
CA GLY A 90 -2.42 36.24 23.83
C GLY A 90 -3.72 36.05 23.04
N GLU A 91 -4.76 36.78 23.42
CA GLU A 91 -6.12 36.60 22.87
C GLU A 91 -6.30 37.14 21.44
N GLU A 92 -5.43 38.02 21.00
CA GLU A 92 -5.58 38.74 19.71
C GLU A 92 -4.38 38.52 18.78
N PRO A 93 -4.61 38.46 17.45
CA PRO A 93 -3.54 38.51 16.45
C PRO A 93 -2.68 39.77 16.58
N SER A 94 -1.40 39.70 16.24
CA SER A 94 -0.48 40.84 16.17
C SER A 94 0.21 40.90 14.81
N GLU A 95 0.80 42.05 14.49
CA GLU A 95 1.62 42.19 13.28
C GLU A 95 2.89 41.32 13.39
N ASN A 96 3.38 40.85 12.26
CA ASN A 96 4.51 39.92 12.13
C ASN A 96 4.37 38.66 13.00
N ALA A 97 3.18 38.09 13.04
CA ALA A 97 2.90 36.91 13.86
C ALA A 97 2.12 35.82 13.11
N ILE A 98 2.30 34.60 13.58
CA ILE A 98 1.41 33.47 13.26
C ILE A 98 0.52 33.23 14.48
N TYR A 99 -0.75 33.60 14.37
CA TYR A 99 -1.73 33.42 15.43
C TYR A 99 -2.50 32.12 15.26
N ILE A 100 -2.58 31.33 16.32
CA ILE A 100 -3.35 30.07 16.38
C ILE A 100 -4.35 30.19 17.54
N GLY A 101 -5.63 30.21 17.22
CA GLY A 101 -6.70 30.35 18.21
C GLY A 101 -7.83 29.34 18.08
N ILE A 102 -8.71 29.32 19.08
CA ILE A 102 -9.97 28.58 19.06
C ILE A 102 -11.12 29.58 19.00
N ASP A 103 -12.03 29.38 18.04
CA ASP A 103 -13.31 30.06 17.99
C ASP A 103 -14.41 29.00 17.89
N SER A 104 -14.99 28.65 19.05
CA SER A 104 -16.07 27.69 19.15
C SER A 104 -17.38 28.14 18.51
N THR A 105 -17.49 29.40 18.06
CA THR A 105 -18.68 29.95 17.40
C THR A 105 -18.67 29.74 15.89
N LEU A 106 -17.56 29.32 15.30
CA LEU A 106 -17.42 29.03 13.86
C LEU A 106 -18.57 28.10 13.41
N PRO A 107 -19.27 28.38 12.31
CA PRO A 107 -20.31 27.53 11.75
C PRO A 107 -19.67 26.36 10.95
N LEU A 108 -18.80 25.59 11.61
CA LEU A 108 -18.03 24.48 11.07
C LEU A 108 -18.17 23.26 11.97
N LYS A 109 -17.83 22.07 11.45
CA LYS A 109 -17.68 20.84 12.24
C LYS A 109 -16.51 20.96 13.23
N GLU A 110 -16.41 20.05 14.18
CA GLU A 110 -15.40 20.04 15.26
C GLU A 110 -13.95 20.14 14.74
N GLU A 111 -13.64 19.50 13.62
CA GLU A 111 -12.33 19.51 12.97
C GLU A 111 -12.13 20.68 11.98
N GLY A 112 -13.11 21.58 11.86
CA GLY A 112 -13.08 22.70 10.92
C GLY A 112 -12.24 23.88 11.43
N TYR A 113 -11.76 24.69 10.49
CA TYR A 113 -10.95 25.87 10.75
C TYR A 113 -11.12 26.95 9.66
N THR A 114 -10.67 28.17 9.99
CA THR A 114 -10.37 29.22 9.03
C THR A 114 -8.88 29.54 9.09
N LEU A 115 -8.30 29.89 7.94
CA LEU A 115 -6.91 30.36 7.84
C LEU A 115 -6.88 31.57 6.93
N ARG A 116 -6.27 32.66 7.39
CA ARG A 116 -6.01 33.85 6.60
C ARG A 116 -4.53 34.20 6.67
N SER A 117 -3.93 34.48 5.52
CA SER A 117 -2.58 34.99 5.39
C SER A 117 -2.60 36.27 4.55
N ASP A 118 -1.97 37.34 5.06
CA ASP A 118 -1.72 38.57 4.34
C ASP A 118 -0.33 39.13 4.74
N LYS A 119 0.11 40.26 4.21
CA LYS A 119 1.43 40.85 4.49
C LYS A 119 1.70 41.13 5.98
N ARG A 120 0.69 41.11 6.85
CA ARG A 120 0.85 41.42 8.29
C ARG A 120 1.13 40.16 9.11
N GLY A 121 0.74 38.96 8.61
CA GLY A 121 0.90 37.72 9.30
C GLY A 121 -0.12 36.64 8.89
N VAL A 122 -0.22 35.61 9.73
CA VAL A 122 -1.16 34.50 9.54
C VAL A 122 -2.09 34.40 10.75
N THR A 123 -3.37 34.15 10.50
CA THR A 123 -4.35 33.86 11.54
C THR A 123 -5.04 32.53 11.24
N ILE A 124 -4.97 31.60 12.19
CA ILE A 124 -5.65 30.30 12.17
C ILE A 124 -6.65 30.28 13.33
N LEU A 125 -7.93 30.03 13.03
CA LEU A 125 -8.96 29.83 14.03
C LEU A 125 -9.61 28.45 13.83
N GLY A 126 -9.36 27.54 14.76
CA GLY A 126 -10.01 26.24 14.78
C GLY A 126 -11.34 26.27 15.53
N LYS A 127 -12.33 25.45 15.11
CA LYS A 127 -13.55 25.21 15.89
C LYS A 127 -13.21 24.60 17.25
N SER A 128 -12.15 23.78 17.27
CA SER A 128 -11.54 23.15 18.44
C SER A 128 -10.02 23.07 18.25
N SER A 129 -9.31 22.45 19.19
CA SER A 129 -7.88 22.15 19.06
C SER A 129 -7.58 21.24 17.84
N HIS A 130 -8.51 20.32 17.48
CA HIS A 130 -8.38 19.53 16.24
C HIS A 130 -8.37 20.41 15.00
N GLY A 131 -9.35 21.34 14.91
CA GLY A 131 -9.40 22.31 13.80
C GLY A 131 -8.17 23.20 13.73
N ALA A 132 -7.67 23.68 14.89
CA ALA A 132 -6.45 24.48 14.96
C ALA A 132 -5.22 23.70 14.47
N PHE A 133 -5.09 22.41 14.81
CA PHE A 133 -4.03 21.55 14.33
C PHE A 133 -4.10 21.35 12.81
N TYR A 134 -5.29 21.09 12.25
CA TYR A 134 -5.43 20.93 10.80
C TYR A 134 -5.22 22.24 10.02
N GLY A 135 -5.56 23.38 10.61
CA GLY A 135 -5.19 24.70 10.08
C GLY A 135 -3.67 24.89 10.06
N MET A 136 -2.97 24.47 11.10
CA MET A 136 -1.50 24.50 11.16
C MET A 136 -0.88 23.54 10.12
N GLN A 137 -1.43 22.34 9.92
CA GLN A 137 -0.99 21.42 8.85
C GLN A 137 -1.18 22.04 7.45
N THR A 138 -2.28 22.78 7.26
CA THR A 138 -2.51 23.53 6.01
C THR A 138 -1.49 24.65 5.85
N LEU A 139 -1.15 25.39 6.92
CA LEU A 139 -0.09 26.37 6.89
C LEU A 139 1.26 25.79 6.48
N LEU A 140 1.63 24.63 7.01
CA LEU A 140 2.86 23.92 6.61
C LEU A 140 2.85 23.57 5.11
N GLN A 141 1.69 23.23 4.54
CA GLN A 141 1.57 22.96 3.10
C GLN A 141 1.55 24.24 2.23
N LEU A 142 1.27 25.40 2.79
CA LEU A 142 1.42 26.70 2.13
C LEU A 142 2.87 27.18 2.08
N LEU A 143 3.73 26.69 2.98
CA LEU A 143 5.17 26.92 2.95
C LEU A 143 5.84 26.05 1.86
N PRO A 144 7.05 26.39 1.39
CA PRO A 144 7.83 25.52 0.51
C PRO A 144 7.90 24.09 1.04
N ALA A 145 7.88 23.10 0.15
CA ALA A 145 7.85 21.69 0.53
C ALA A 145 9.01 21.30 1.44
N GLU A 146 10.13 21.97 1.29
CA GLU A 146 11.36 21.82 2.06
C GLU A 146 11.22 22.20 3.54
N VAL A 147 10.11 22.80 3.98
CA VAL A 147 9.81 23.01 5.40
C VAL A 147 9.76 21.67 6.18
N GLU A 148 9.51 20.58 5.47
CA GLU A 148 9.52 19.23 6.04
C GLU A 148 10.93 18.65 6.22
N SER A 149 11.98 19.35 5.75
CA SER A 149 13.37 18.87 5.88
C SER A 149 13.82 18.84 7.35
N SER A 150 14.51 17.79 7.71
CA SER A 150 15.22 17.66 8.99
C SER A 150 16.57 18.41 9.01
N LYS A 151 16.93 19.06 7.89
CA LYS A 151 18.18 19.82 7.72
C LYS A 151 17.85 21.18 7.17
N GLU A 152 18.68 22.18 7.55
CA GLU A 152 18.54 23.55 7.05
C GLU A 152 18.56 23.61 5.52
N VAL A 153 17.60 24.35 4.96
CA VAL A 153 17.48 24.65 3.54
C VAL A 153 17.58 26.17 3.34
N LEU A 154 18.27 26.59 2.28
CA LEU A 154 18.49 28.01 1.98
C LEU A 154 17.34 28.59 1.12
N LEU A 155 16.09 28.38 1.57
CA LEU A 155 14.90 28.91 0.91
C LEU A 155 14.16 29.87 1.87
N PRO A 156 13.62 30.99 1.36
CA PRO A 156 12.79 31.86 2.17
C PRO A 156 11.47 31.18 2.49
N MET A 157 11.05 31.23 3.75
CA MET A 157 9.76 30.69 4.21
C MET A 157 8.66 31.71 3.93
N VAL A 158 8.16 31.69 2.69
CA VAL A 158 7.13 32.60 2.18
C VAL A 158 5.78 31.89 2.15
N ILE A 159 4.77 32.50 2.75
CA ILE A 159 3.38 32.03 2.78
C ILE A 159 2.57 32.92 1.83
N PRO A 160 1.91 32.34 0.81
CA PRO A 160 1.07 33.12 -0.10
C PRO A 160 -0.14 33.70 0.64
N GLY A 161 -0.65 34.84 0.16
CA GLY A 161 -1.87 35.45 0.68
C GLY A 161 -3.08 34.62 0.31
N VAL A 162 -3.78 34.11 1.32
CA VAL A 162 -4.95 33.26 1.14
C VAL A 162 -6.02 33.54 2.20
N GLU A 163 -7.27 33.22 1.85
CA GLU A 163 -8.37 33.06 2.78
C GLU A 163 -8.96 31.65 2.57
N ILE A 164 -8.93 30.83 3.62
CA ILE A 164 -9.37 29.44 3.62
C ILE A 164 -10.45 29.25 4.68
N LYS A 165 -11.53 28.55 4.31
CA LYS A 165 -12.51 28.00 5.22
C LYS A 165 -12.67 26.54 4.91
N ASP A 166 -12.48 25.67 5.92
CA ASP A 166 -12.29 24.25 5.66
C ASP A 166 -12.86 23.36 6.78
N GLU A 167 -13.39 22.22 6.39
CA GLU A 167 -13.85 21.15 7.29
C GLU A 167 -13.90 19.82 6.53
N PRO A 168 -13.73 18.67 7.21
CA PRO A 168 -13.77 17.37 6.54
C PRO A 168 -15.19 17.01 6.06
N ALA A 169 -15.26 16.37 4.88
CA ALA A 169 -16.51 15.77 4.39
C ALA A 169 -16.95 14.62 5.33
N PHE A 170 -16.02 13.77 5.78
CA PHE A 170 -16.25 12.62 6.65
C PHE A 170 -15.43 12.68 7.94
N GLY A 171 -16.02 12.23 9.06
CA GLY A 171 -15.39 12.21 10.38
C GLY A 171 -14.41 11.06 10.60
N TYR A 172 -14.52 9.96 9.85
CA TYR A 172 -13.61 8.83 9.89
C TYR A 172 -12.75 8.78 8.61
N ARG A 173 -11.45 8.93 8.76
CA ARG A 173 -10.47 8.89 7.69
C ARG A 173 -9.35 7.96 8.13
N GLY A 174 -9.44 6.68 7.73
CA GLY A 174 -8.67 5.59 8.29
C GLY A 174 -7.53 5.09 7.40
N PHE A 175 -6.48 4.62 8.06
CA PHE A 175 -5.44 3.82 7.44
C PHE A 175 -5.10 2.63 8.33
N MET A 176 -5.15 1.42 7.76
CA MET A 176 -4.82 0.17 8.45
C MET A 176 -3.44 -0.32 8.02
N LEU A 177 -2.65 -0.74 9.01
CA LEU A 177 -1.40 -1.46 8.81
C LEU A 177 -1.50 -2.87 9.42
N ASP A 178 -1.33 -3.87 8.57
CA ASP A 178 -1.11 -5.26 8.98
C ASP A 178 0.35 -5.44 9.40
N VAL A 179 0.58 -5.63 10.69
CA VAL A 179 1.91 -5.90 11.25
C VAL A 179 2.10 -7.39 11.61
N CYS A 180 1.11 -8.22 11.28
CA CYS A 180 1.08 -9.63 11.64
C CYS A 180 1.75 -10.49 10.59
N ARG A 181 1.39 -10.33 9.30
CA ARG A 181 2.05 -11.07 8.21
C ARG A 181 3.52 -10.70 8.17
N HIS A 182 3.84 -9.39 8.19
CA HIS A 182 5.22 -8.90 8.39
C HIS A 182 5.24 -7.76 9.39
N PHE A 183 6.30 -7.73 10.20
CA PHE A 183 6.42 -6.84 11.36
C PHE A 183 7.02 -5.49 10.96
N LEU A 184 6.45 -4.41 11.48
CA LEU A 184 7.00 -3.06 11.38
C LEU A 184 7.57 -2.62 12.73
N SER A 185 8.70 -1.92 12.71
CA SER A 185 9.28 -1.34 13.92
C SER A 185 8.42 -0.17 14.45
N VAL A 186 8.67 0.22 15.69
CA VAL A 186 8.04 1.40 16.31
C VAL A 186 8.31 2.67 15.49
N ASP A 187 9.54 2.82 14.98
CA ASP A 187 9.96 3.98 14.22
C ASP A 187 9.27 4.02 12.84
N ASP A 188 9.09 2.87 12.18
CA ASP A 188 8.34 2.77 10.93
C ASP A 188 6.88 3.19 11.12
N ILE A 189 6.22 2.72 12.19
CA ILE A 189 4.85 3.11 12.51
C ILE A 189 4.76 4.62 12.77
N LYS A 190 5.69 5.20 13.53
CA LYS A 190 5.72 6.64 13.79
C LYS A 190 5.91 7.45 12.52
N LYS A 191 6.72 6.95 11.59
CA LYS A 191 6.90 7.56 10.27
C LYS A 191 5.58 7.62 9.47
N HIS A 192 4.80 6.53 9.47
CA HIS A 192 3.47 6.54 8.86
C HIS A 192 2.51 7.50 9.57
N ILE A 193 2.54 7.57 10.90
CA ILE A 193 1.72 8.51 11.70
C ILE A 193 2.04 9.97 11.34
N ASP A 194 3.30 10.33 11.10
CA ASP A 194 3.69 11.68 10.67
C ASP A 194 3.06 12.03 9.33
N ILE A 195 3.09 11.12 8.35
CA ILE A 195 2.47 11.34 7.04
C ILE A 195 0.94 11.39 7.15
N MET A 196 0.34 10.53 7.97
CA MET A 196 -1.09 10.59 8.24
C MET A 196 -1.51 11.96 8.78
N ALA A 197 -0.76 12.51 9.74
CA ALA A 197 -1.01 13.82 10.34
C ALA A 197 -0.91 14.96 9.31
N MET A 198 0.14 14.94 8.47
CA MET A 198 0.38 15.91 7.40
C MET A 198 -0.80 16.00 6.43
N PHE A 199 -1.42 14.87 6.09
CA PHE A 199 -2.54 14.78 5.16
C PHE A 199 -3.90 14.57 5.83
N LYS A 200 -4.02 14.89 7.12
CA LYS A 200 -5.29 14.94 7.88
C LYS A 200 -6.04 13.61 7.98
N ILE A 201 -5.35 12.47 7.90
CA ILE A 201 -5.86 11.14 8.26
C ILE A 201 -5.93 11.07 9.78
N ASN A 202 -7.06 10.65 10.36
CA ASN A 202 -7.30 10.75 11.81
C ASN A 202 -7.55 9.43 12.53
N ARG A 203 -7.50 8.30 11.82
CA ARG A 203 -7.64 6.96 12.41
C ARG A 203 -6.53 6.06 11.93
N PHE A 204 -5.76 5.54 12.89
CA PHE A 204 -4.78 4.49 12.66
C PHE A 204 -5.38 3.16 13.12
N HIS A 205 -5.75 2.29 12.19
CA HIS A 205 -6.20 0.94 12.47
C HIS A 205 -5.00 0.01 12.53
N TRP A 206 -4.73 -0.55 13.70
CA TRP A 206 -3.55 -1.36 13.97
C TRP A 206 -3.93 -2.83 14.08
N HIS A 207 -3.66 -3.60 13.03
CA HIS A 207 -3.97 -5.03 12.95
C HIS A 207 -2.89 -5.84 13.68
N LEU A 208 -3.17 -6.23 14.94
CA LEU A 208 -2.19 -6.71 15.92
C LEU A 208 -2.15 -8.23 16.09
N THR A 209 -3.14 -8.97 15.59
CA THR A 209 -3.20 -10.44 15.76
C THR A 209 -3.76 -11.10 14.51
N GLU A 210 -3.19 -12.28 14.16
CA GLU A 210 -3.50 -12.99 12.94
C GLU A 210 -3.04 -14.46 13.05
N ASP A 211 -3.33 -15.29 12.05
CA ASP A 211 -2.86 -16.68 11.96
C ASP A 211 -1.32 -16.78 11.95
N GLN A 212 -0.63 -15.81 11.38
CA GLN A 212 0.83 -15.79 11.24
C GLN A 212 1.55 -15.24 12.46
N ALA A 213 0.91 -14.36 13.23
CA ALA A 213 1.53 -13.83 14.44
C ALA A 213 0.55 -13.13 15.39
N TRP A 214 0.93 -13.14 16.68
CA TRP A 214 0.38 -12.30 17.74
C TRP A 214 1.38 -11.20 18.10
N ARG A 215 1.05 -9.93 17.90
CA ARG A 215 2.02 -8.82 17.96
C ARG A 215 1.97 -7.93 19.19
N ILE A 216 1.04 -8.13 20.11
CA ILE A 216 0.91 -7.30 21.32
C ILE A 216 1.18 -8.11 22.60
N GLU A 217 2.01 -7.56 23.50
CA GLU A 217 2.29 -8.18 24.80
C GLU A 217 1.03 -8.28 25.67
N ILE A 218 0.75 -9.49 26.18
CA ILE A 218 -0.27 -9.75 27.20
C ILE A 218 0.41 -10.39 28.40
N LYS A 219 0.52 -9.64 29.48
CA LYS A 219 1.30 -10.06 30.67
C LYS A 219 0.71 -11.31 31.33
N LYS A 220 -0.62 -11.45 31.33
CA LYS A 220 -1.31 -12.63 31.85
C LYS A 220 -1.08 -13.87 30.97
N TYR A 221 -0.81 -13.69 29.69
CA TYR A 221 -0.66 -14.77 28.71
C TYR A 221 0.65 -14.65 27.93
N PRO A 222 1.84 -14.78 28.57
CA PRO A 222 3.13 -14.51 27.96
C PRO A 222 3.44 -15.38 26.75
N ARG A 223 2.91 -16.60 26.69
CA ARG A 223 3.10 -17.48 25.53
C ARG A 223 2.52 -16.93 24.22
N LEU A 224 1.62 -15.93 24.28
CA LEU A 224 1.12 -15.27 23.07
C LEU A 224 2.25 -14.59 22.29
N THR A 225 3.24 -14.01 22.99
CA THR A 225 4.42 -13.42 22.36
C THR A 225 5.62 -14.38 22.32
N GLU A 226 5.78 -15.27 23.28
CA GLU A 226 6.87 -16.26 23.28
C GLU A 226 6.73 -17.30 22.15
N VAL A 227 5.50 -17.74 21.87
CA VAL A 227 5.17 -18.76 20.85
C VAL A 227 4.44 -18.15 19.67
N GLY A 228 3.36 -17.38 19.94
CA GLY A 228 2.49 -16.85 18.92
C GLY A 228 3.12 -15.75 18.06
N ALA A 229 4.16 -15.06 18.54
CA ALA A 229 4.86 -14.03 17.75
C ALA A 229 6.03 -14.57 16.91
N THR A 230 6.30 -15.87 16.96
CA THR A 230 7.47 -16.48 16.33
C THR A 230 7.05 -17.60 15.39
N ARG A 231 7.57 -17.62 14.17
CA ARG A 231 7.38 -18.70 13.20
C ARG A 231 8.71 -19.07 12.53
N THR A 232 8.78 -20.30 12.03
CA THR A 232 9.87 -20.75 11.18
C THR A 232 9.42 -20.71 9.74
N GLU A 233 10.01 -19.83 8.95
CA GLU A 233 9.68 -19.66 7.53
C GLU A 233 9.97 -20.93 6.72
N GLY A 234 9.44 -20.97 5.50
CA GLY A 234 9.62 -22.14 4.63
C GLY A 234 11.06 -22.47 4.24
N ASP A 235 11.97 -21.52 4.37
CA ASP A 235 13.42 -21.67 4.16
C ASP A 235 14.20 -22.02 5.45
N GLY A 236 13.50 -22.16 6.59
CA GLY A 236 14.08 -22.44 7.89
C GLY A 236 14.46 -21.20 8.72
N THR A 237 14.31 -20.00 8.16
CA THR A 237 14.59 -18.74 8.87
C THR A 237 13.60 -18.53 10.02
N GLN A 238 14.11 -18.11 11.17
CA GLN A 238 13.25 -17.69 12.29
C GLN A 238 12.77 -16.25 12.07
N TYR A 239 11.47 -16.05 12.11
CA TYR A 239 10.84 -14.74 12.00
C TYR A 239 10.03 -14.42 13.26
N SER A 240 10.29 -13.27 13.87
CA SER A 240 9.60 -12.86 15.10
C SER A 240 9.51 -11.35 15.24
N GLY A 241 8.63 -10.89 16.11
CA GLY A 241 8.47 -9.49 16.51
C GLY A 241 7.16 -9.28 17.27
N PHE A 242 7.18 -8.40 18.24
CA PHE A 242 5.98 -7.96 18.97
C PHE A 242 6.24 -6.60 19.61
N TYR A 243 5.18 -5.94 20.05
CA TYR A 243 5.24 -4.68 20.79
C TYR A 243 4.98 -4.92 22.27
N THR A 244 5.85 -4.39 23.13
CA THR A 244 5.57 -4.32 24.56
C THR A 244 4.44 -3.33 24.83
N GLN A 245 3.77 -3.44 25.98
CA GLN A 245 2.73 -2.47 26.35
C GLN A 245 3.27 -1.04 26.49
N GLU A 246 4.55 -0.88 26.83
CA GLU A 246 5.24 0.42 26.87
C GLU A 246 5.37 1.01 25.45
N GLN A 247 5.79 0.21 24.47
CA GLN A 247 5.87 0.63 23.07
C GLN A 247 4.48 0.96 22.51
N VAL A 248 3.44 0.20 22.89
CA VAL A 248 2.06 0.51 22.51
C VAL A 248 1.63 1.87 23.06
N ARG A 249 1.89 2.15 24.35
CA ARG A 249 1.58 3.46 24.95
C ARG A 249 2.33 4.60 24.26
N ASP A 250 3.60 4.40 23.92
CA ASP A 250 4.42 5.38 23.21
C ASP A 250 3.84 5.69 21.82
N ILE A 251 3.46 4.68 21.04
CA ILE A 251 2.81 4.88 19.73
C ILE A 251 1.45 5.57 19.88
N VAL A 252 0.64 5.15 20.84
CA VAL A 252 -0.69 5.75 21.08
C VAL A 252 -0.57 7.21 21.49
N GLN A 253 0.39 7.55 22.35
CA GLN A 253 0.65 8.95 22.73
C GLN A 253 1.18 9.76 21.55
N TYR A 254 2.12 9.21 20.77
CA TYR A 254 2.66 9.85 19.57
C TYR A 254 1.60 10.16 18.54
N ALA A 255 0.64 9.25 18.34
CA ALA A 255 -0.53 9.46 17.48
C ALA A 255 -1.47 10.53 18.06
N SER A 256 -1.74 10.47 19.38
CA SER A 256 -2.61 11.43 20.09
C SER A 256 -2.08 12.86 20.00
N ASP A 257 -0.76 13.06 20.13
CA ASP A 257 -0.11 14.36 19.96
C ASP A 257 -0.28 14.95 18.54
N ARG A 258 -0.70 14.11 17.58
CA ARG A 258 -1.01 14.44 16.19
C ARG A 258 -2.50 14.35 15.85
N PHE A 259 -3.34 14.29 16.86
CA PHE A 259 -4.80 14.18 16.73
C PHE A 259 -5.26 12.94 15.93
N ILE A 260 -4.47 11.85 15.98
CA ILE A 260 -4.79 10.56 15.41
C ILE A 260 -5.20 9.60 16.52
N THR A 261 -6.38 8.98 16.37
CA THR A 261 -6.86 7.95 17.28
C THR A 261 -6.46 6.57 16.76
N VAL A 262 -5.78 5.77 17.60
CA VAL A 262 -5.44 4.39 17.27
C VAL A 262 -6.61 3.47 17.59
N VAL A 263 -6.98 2.63 16.62
CA VAL A 263 -8.00 1.57 16.73
C VAL A 263 -7.28 0.23 16.72
N PRO A 264 -7.20 -0.49 17.84
CA PRO A 264 -6.57 -1.81 17.88
C PRO A 264 -7.49 -2.86 17.27
N GLU A 265 -6.91 -3.85 16.58
CA GLU A 265 -7.62 -5.05 16.16
C GLU A 265 -7.03 -6.30 16.84
N ILE A 266 -7.93 -7.07 17.46
CA ILE A 266 -7.66 -8.39 18.02
C ILE A 266 -8.63 -9.36 17.40
N GLU A 267 -8.13 -10.22 16.54
CA GLU A 267 -8.90 -11.16 15.73
C GLU A 267 -9.65 -12.20 16.56
N MET A 268 -10.93 -12.37 16.26
CA MET A 268 -11.81 -13.41 16.81
C MET A 268 -13.12 -13.50 16.00
N PRO A 269 -13.72 -14.69 15.82
CA PRO A 269 -13.25 -16.01 16.29
C PRO A 269 -12.32 -16.73 15.33
N GLY A 270 -12.20 -16.25 14.09
CA GLY A 270 -11.25 -16.69 13.05
C GLY A 270 -9.87 -16.10 13.27
N HIS A 271 -8.95 -16.34 12.32
CA HIS A 271 -7.58 -15.80 12.30
C HIS A 271 -6.85 -15.94 13.65
N ALA A 272 -7.05 -17.10 14.31
CA ALA A 272 -6.66 -17.33 15.69
C ALA A 272 -5.46 -18.27 15.84
N MET A 273 -4.83 -18.73 14.74
CA MET A 273 -3.83 -19.80 14.78
C MET A 273 -2.62 -19.46 15.65
N ALA A 274 -2.14 -18.23 15.66
CA ALA A 274 -1.03 -17.81 16.54
C ALA A 274 -1.41 -17.96 18.03
N ALA A 275 -2.65 -17.60 18.40
CA ALA A 275 -3.14 -17.78 19.76
C ALA A 275 -3.37 -19.26 20.09
N LEU A 276 -3.86 -20.06 19.13
CA LEU A 276 -4.05 -21.52 19.31
C LEU A 276 -2.69 -22.24 19.42
N ALA A 277 -1.65 -21.77 18.75
CA ALA A 277 -0.29 -22.29 18.91
C ALA A 277 0.23 -22.05 20.34
N ALA A 278 -0.06 -20.89 20.92
CA ALA A 278 0.30 -20.55 22.29
C ALA A 278 -0.56 -21.31 23.31
N TYR A 279 -1.87 -21.43 23.06
CA TYR A 279 -2.89 -22.00 23.98
C TYR A 279 -3.84 -22.94 23.27
N PRO A 280 -3.42 -24.17 22.93
CA PRO A 280 -4.20 -25.13 22.13
C PRO A 280 -5.58 -25.48 22.69
N GLN A 281 -5.74 -25.38 24.02
CA GLN A 281 -7.01 -25.67 24.71
C GLN A 281 -8.16 -24.73 24.30
N LEU A 282 -7.88 -23.61 23.62
CA LEU A 282 -8.90 -22.68 23.12
C LEU A 282 -9.58 -23.19 21.86
N ALA A 283 -8.97 -24.12 21.11
CA ALA A 283 -9.54 -24.73 19.92
C ALA A 283 -10.66 -25.72 20.25
N CYS A 284 -11.53 -26.02 19.26
CA CYS A 284 -12.55 -27.06 19.38
C CYS A 284 -11.91 -28.43 19.64
N PHE A 285 -10.86 -28.75 18.92
CA PHE A 285 -10.10 -29.99 19.01
C PHE A 285 -8.64 -29.70 19.31
N PRO A 286 -8.24 -29.64 20.60
CA PRO A 286 -6.89 -29.32 20.99
C PRO A 286 -5.85 -30.29 20.41
N ARG A 287 -4.82 -29.76 19.78
CA ARG A 287 -3.66 -30.47 19.25
C ARG A 287 -2.45 -29.55 19.28
N GLU A 288 -1.30 -29.99 18.85
CA GLU A 288 -0.19 -29.08 18.59
C GLU A 288 -0.50 -28.22 17.36
N PHE A 289 -0.38 -26.91 17.54
CA PHE A 289 -0.52 -25.91 16.49
C PHE A 289 0.78 -25.12 16.35
N LYS A 290 0.97 -24.52 15.16
CA LYS A 290 2.07 -23.58 14.87
C LYS A 290 1.50 -22.35 14.19
N PRO A 291 2.07 -21.15 14.42
CA PRO A 291 1.74 -20.00 13.59
C PRO A 291 1.92 -20.31 12.12
N ARG A 292 1.03 -19.81 11.27
CA ARG A 292 1.08 -20.08 9.82
C ARG A 292 2.29 -19.41 9.17
N ILE A 293 2.74 -20.01 8.08
CA ILE A 293 3.81 -19.49 7.21
C ILE A 293 3.33 -19.23 5.79
N ILE A 294 2.06 -19.43 5.55
CA ILE A 294 1.38 -19.24 4.26
C ILE A 294 0.13 -18.40 4.46
N TRP A 295 -0.39 -17.87 3.37
CA TRP A 295 -1.56 -17.01 3.35
C TRP A 295 -2.86 -17.79 3.20
N GLY A 296 -4.01 -17.18 3.50
CA GLY A 296 -5.35 -17.76 3.39
C GLY A 296 -5.97 -18.11 4.73
N VAL A 297 -7.16 -18.71 4.69
CA VAL A 297 -8.04 -18.96 5.83
C VAL A 297 -7.70 -20.28 6.52
N GLU A 298 -7.58 -20.29 7.85
CA GLU A 298 -7.35 -21.48 8.66
C GLU A 298 -8.65 -22.07 9.17
N GLN A 299 -8.73 -23.41 9.19
CA GLN A 299 -9.92 -24.13 9.62
C GLN A 299 -10.14 -24.15 11.15
N ASP A 300 -9.05 -24.10 11.92
CA ASP A 300 -9.12 -24.09 13.37
C ASP A 300 -9.29 -22.66 13.91
N VAL A 301 -10.38 -22.44 14.64
CA VAL A 301 -10.83 -21.17 15.20
C VAL A 301 -11.10 -21.32 16.70
N TYR A 302 -11.31 -20.21 17.41
CA TYR A 302 -11.74 -20.28 18.81
C TYR A 302 -13.02 -21.09 18.97
N CYS A 303 -13.06 -21.95 19.99
CA CYS A 303 -14.22 -22.78 20.29
C CYS A 303 -15.35 -21.95 20.93
N ALA A 304 -16.41 -21.65 20.20
CA ALA A 304 -17.56 -20.91 20.71
C ALA A 304 -18.36 -21.64 21.80
N GLY A 305 -18.15 -22.97 21.95
CA GLY A 305 -18.78 -23.77 22.97
C GLY A 305 -18.11 -23.71 24.35
N LYS A 306 -16.88 -23.17 24.46
CA LYS A 306 -16.11 -23.13 25.72
C LYS A 306 -16.21 -21.78 26.41
N ASP A 307 -16.63 -21.72 27.67
CA ASP A 307 -16.64 -20.47 28.44
C ASP A 307 -15.22 -19.96 28.76
N SER A 308 -14.23 -20.87 28.83
CA SER A 308 -12.82 -20.50 29.00
C SER A 308 -12.28 -19.63 27.85
N VAL A 309 -12.82 -19.75 26.63
CA VAL A 309 -12.49 -18.87 25.52
C VAL A 309 -12.94 -17.43 25.81
N PHE A 310 -14.16 -17.26 26.30
CA PHE A 310 -14.67 -15.93 26.65
C PHE A 310 -13.97 -15.33 27.89
N SER A 311 -13.53 -16.17 28.82
CA SER A 311 -12.66 -15.72 29.92
C SER A 311 -11.30 -15.24 29.42
N PHE A 312 -10.68 -15.97 28.50
CA PHE A 312 -9.45 -15.59 27.83
C PHE A 312 -9.60 -14.26 27.07
N ILE A 313 -10.66 -14.09 26.29
CA ILE A 313 -10.97 -12.86 25.56
C ILE A 313 -11.17 -11.69 26.53
N SER A 314 -11.90 -11.91 27.65
CA SER A 314 -12.09 -10.88 28.68
C SER A 314 -10.75 -10.43 29.26
N ASP A 315 -9.89 -11.37 29.61
CA ASP A 315 -8.56 -11.07 30.17
C ASP A 315 -7.67 -10.32 29.17
N ILE A 316 -7.73 -10.64 27.87
CA ILE A 316 -7.03 -9.88 26.81
C ILE A 316 -7.55 -8.46 26.75
N ILE A 317 -8.88 -8.28 26.67
CA ILE A 317 -9.50 -6.96 26.57
C ILE A 317 -9.25 -6.14 27.85
N ASP A 318 -9.24 -6.75 29.03
CA ASP A 318 -8.92 -6.10 30.30
C ASP A 318 -7.50 -5.49 30.30
N GLU A 319 -6.52 -6.11 29.60
CA GLU A 319 -5.17 -5.57 29.45
C GLU A 319 -5.02 -4.59 28.28
N VAL A 320 -5.70 -4.86 27.15
CA VAL A 320 -5.50 -4.09 25.91
C VAL A 320 -6.35 -2.82 25.90
N ALA A 321 -7.63 -2.86 26.29
CA ALA A 321 -8.53 -1.72 26.19
C ALA A 321 -8.03 -0.45 26.91
N PRO A 322 -7.37 -0.52 28.10
CA PRO A 322 -6.81 0.67 28.75
C PRO A 322 -5.62 1.31 28.03
N LEU A 323 -4.94 0.59 27.12
CA LEU A 323 -3.83 1.13 26.34
C LEU A 323 -4.31 2.08 25.22
N PHE A 324 -5.56 1.95 24.81
CA PHE A 324 -6.14 2.68 23.68
C PHE A 324 -7.30 3.57 24.18
N PRO A 325 -7.11 4.89 24.30
CA PRO A 325 -8.14 5.79 24.85
C PRO A 325 -9.34 5.97 23.90
N GLY A 326 -9.19 5.65 22.61
CA GLY A 326 -10.26 5.77 21.62
C GLY A 326 -11.49 4.92 21.94
N THR A 327 -12.63 5.31 21.43
CA THR A 327 -13.92 4.62 21.63
C THR A 327 -13.99 3.27 20.93
N TYR A 328 -13.37 3.13 19.76
CA TYR A 328 -13.49 1.95 18.93
C TYR A 328 -12.46 0.88 19.25
N PHE A 329 -12.89 -0.39 19.13
CA PHE A 329 -12.07 -1.57 19.25
C PHE A 329 -12.52 -2.57 18.16
N HIS A 330 -11.62 -2.96 17.28
CA HIS A 330 -11.89 -3.89 16.19
C HIS A 330 -11.65 -5.33 16.65
N ILE A 331 -12.56 -6.23 16.31
CA ILE A 331 -12.49 -7.63 16.70
C ILE A 331 -12.28 -8.60 15.52
N GLY A 332 -12.05 -8.09 14.31
CA GLY A 332 -12.06 -8.89 13.10
C GLY A 332 -13.44 -9.40 12.77
N GLY A 333 -13.66 -10.69 12.92
CA GLY A 333 -14.95 -11.33 12.71
C GLY A 333 -15.15 -11.90 11.32
N ASP A 334 -14.16 -11.73 10.44
CA ASP A 334 -14.11 -12.18 9.07
C ASP A 334 -13.70 -13.66 8.95
N GLU A 335 -13.97 -14.20 7.78
CA GLU A 335 -13.46 -15.49 7.26
C GLU A 335 -13.44 -16.66 8.26
N CYS A 336 -14.36 -16.68 9.23
CA CYS A 336 -14.42 -17.73 10.24
C CYS A 336 -15.07 -19.01 9.68
N PRO A 337 -14.33 -20.11 9.40
CA PRO A 337 -14.91 -21.36 8.94
C PRO A 337 -15.78 -22.03 10.01
N LYS A 338 -16.84 -22.68 9.59
CA LYS A 338 -17.85 -23.29 10.48
C LYS A 338 -17.61 -24.78 10.71
N ASP A 339 -16.68 -25.42 10.00
CA ASP A 339 -16.50 -26.88 10.00
C ASP A 339 -16.14 -27.43 11.37
N ARG A 340 -15.23 -26.75 12.11
CA ARG A 340 -14.88 -27.18 13.45
C ARG A 340 -16.06 -27.06 14.42
N TRP A 341 -16.85 -25.99 14.29
CA TRP A 341 -18.04 -25.80 15.14
C TRP A 341 -19.12 -26.82 14.85
N LYS A 342 -19.35 -27.21 13.57
CA LYS A 342 -20.29 -28.25 13.16
C LYS A 342 -19.94 -29.61 13.81
N ALA A 343 -18.65 -29.94 13.84
CA ALA A 343 -18.15 -31.18 14.39
C ALA A 343 -18.00 -31.16 15.93
N CYS A 344 -17.93 -29.99 16.56
CA CYS A 344 -17.64 -29.86 17.99
C CYS A 344 -18.86 -30.07 18.89
N PRO A 345 -18.85 -31.08 19.77
CA PRO A 345 -20.00 -31.34 20.68
C PRO A 345 -20.34 -30.13 21.59
N LEU A 346 -19.35 -29.34 22.01
CA LEU A 346 -19.57 -28.18 22.87
C LEU A 346 -20.21 -27.02 22.10
N CYS A 347 -19.81 -26.77 20.86
CA CYS A 347 -20.43 -25.77 20.00
C CYS A 347 -21.88 -26.18 19.67
N GLN A 348 -22.13 -27.45 19.32
CA GLN A 348 -23.46 -27.96 19.07
C GLN A 348 -24.36 -27.91 20.33
N LYS A 349 -23.78 -28.15 21.50
CA LYS A 349 -24.49 -27.97 22.78
C LYS A 349 -24.87 -26.49 22.97
N ARG A 350 -23.94 -25.56 22.72
CA ARG A 350 -24.16 -24.10 22.84
C ARG A 350 -25.29 -23.62 21.92
N ILE A 351 -25.34 -24.13 20.68
CA ILE A 351 -26.41 -23.84 19.72
C ILE A 351 -27.77 -24.26 20.32
N ARG A 352 -27.90 -25.50 20.78
CA ARG A 352 -29.16 -25.99 21.35
C ARG A 352 -29.60 -25.24 22.61
N GLU A 353 -28.67 -24.97 23.55
CA GLU A 353 -29.00 -24.34 24.84
C GLU A 353 -29.41 -22.88 24.66
N ASN A 354 -28.96 -22.22 23.58
CA ASN A 354 -29.31 -20.81 23.30
C ASN A 354 -30.37 -20.66 22.20
N GLY A 355 -30.93 -21.74 21.71
CA GLY A 355 -31.96 -21.73 20.67
C GLY A 355 -31.50 -21.14 19.34
N LEU A 356 -30.21 -21.29 19.03
CA LEU A 356 -29.61 -20.82 17.77
C LEU A 356 -29.94 -21.81 16.65
N LYS A 357 -30.05 -21.32 15.41
CA LYS A 357 -30.38 -22.16 14.25
C LYS A 357 -29.18 -22.95 13.74
N ASP A 358 -28.04 -22.28 13.66
CA ASP A 358 -26.84 -22.79 12.99
C ASP A 358 -25.55 -22.11 13.51
N GLU A 359 -24.44 -22.40 12.86
CA GLU A 359 -23.14 -21.87 13.19
C GLU A 359 -22.97 -20.36 12.83
N HIS A 360 -23.78 -19.79 11.94
CA HIS A 360 -23.80 -18.35 11.67
C HIS A 360 -24.43 -17.60 12.86
N GLU A 361 -25.54 -18.10 13.40
CA GLU A 361 -26.10 -17.56 14.64
C GLU A 361 -25.17 -17.81 15.85
N LEU A 362 -24.36 -18.88 15.83
CA LEU A 362 -23.33 -19.11 16.85
C LEU A 362 -22.21 -18.06 16.75
N GLN A 363 -21.83 -17.64 15.56
CA GLN A 363 -20.87 -16.53 15.38
C GLN A 363 -21.46 -15.22 15.90
N SER A 364 -22.70 -14.91 15.55
CA SER A 364 -23.43 -13.77 16.10
C SER A 364 -23.47 -13.79 17.64
N TYR A 365 -23.74 -14.96 18.24
CA TYR A 365 -23.69 -15.16 19.70
C TYR A 365 -22.29 -14.84 20.26
N PHE A 366 -21.23 -15.32 19.61
CA PHE A 366 -19.86 -15.07 20.00
C PHE A 366 -19.54 -13.55 19.99
N ILE A 367 -19.87 -12.87 18.89
CA ILE A 367 -19.65 -11.42 18.71
C ILE A 367 -20.44 -10.62 19.73
N LYS A 368 -21.70 -10.97 20.00
CA LYS A 368 -22.50 -10.30 21.05
C LYS A 368 -21.92 -10.49 22.45
N ARG A 369 -21.25 -11.60 22.74
CA ARG A 369 -20.51 -11.78 23.99
C ARG A 369 -19.25 -10.91 24.04
N ALA A 370 -18.50 -10.82 22.93
CA ALA A 370 -17.34 -9.95 22.82
C ALA A 370 -17.75 -8.46 22.97
N GLU A 371 -18.85 -8.04 22.34
CA GLU A 371 -19.40 -6.69 22.50
C GLU A 371 -19.68 -6.35 23.98
N LYS A 372 -20.33 -7.28 24.71
CA LYS A 372 -20.60 -7.08 26.14
C LYS A 372 -19.34 -6.94 27.00
N ILE A 373 -18.26 -7.62 26.61
CA ILE A 373 -16.97 -7.49 27.28
C ILE A 373 -16.39 -6.10 26.99
N LEU A 374 -16.37 -5.67 25.72
CA LEU A 374 -15.88 -4.35 25.32
C LEU A 374 -16.67 -3.20 25.96
N GLN A 375 -17.99 -3.34 26.08
CA GLN A 375 -18.85 -2.33 26.72
C GLN A 375 -18.49 -2.08 28.19
N LYS A 376 -17.97 -3.06 28.93
CA LYS A 376 -17.48 -2.86 30.31
C LYS A 376 -16.31 -1.88 30.37
N HIS A 377 -15.56 -1.74 29.29
CA HIS A 377 -14.45 -0.81 29.14
C HIS A 377 -14.84 0.48 28.39
N GLY A 378 -16.13 0.70 28.15
CA GLY A 378 -16.64 1.86 27.39
C GLY A 378 -16.29 1.83 25.90
N LYS A 379 -15.94 0.65 25.35
CA LYS A 379 -15.59 0.49 23.95
C LYS A 379 -16.79 0.12 23.09
N ARG A 380 -16.76 0.59 21.84
CA ARG A 380 -17.68 0.17 20.78
C ARG A 380 -16.98 -0.79 19.85
N LEU A 381 -17.66 -1.89 19.54
CA LEU A 381 -17.17 -2.92 18.65
C LEU A 381 -17.17 -2.43 17.20
N ILE A 382 -16.08 -2.63 16.48
CA ILE A 382 -16.02 -2.68 15.02
C ILE A 382 -15.74 -4.12 14.62
N GLY A 383 -16.29 -4.57 13.50
CA GLY A 383 -15.92 -5.82 12.85
C GLY A 383 -16.10 -5.73 11.35
N TRP A 384 -15.42 -6.61 10.64
CA TRP A 384 -15.60 -6.79 9.20
C TRP A 384 -17.04 -7.19 8.87
N ASP A 385 -17.49 -7.02 7.64
CA ASP A 385 -18.91 -7.10 7.30
C ASP A 385 -19.53 -8.51 7.47
N GLU A 386 -18.73 -9.57 7.71
CA GLU A 386 -19.22 -10.88 8.11
C GLU A 386 -19.93 -10.90 9.46
N ILE A 387 -19.73 -9.89 10.31
CA ILE A 387 -20.50 -9.76 11.57
C ILE A 387 -22.01 -9.55 11.35
N LEU A 388 -22.43 -9.23 10.13
CA LEU A 388 -23.84 -9.20 9.73
C LEU A 388 -24.47 -10.59 9.71
N GLU A 389 -23.67 -11.64 9.49
CA GLU A 389 -24.15 -13.01 9.37
C GLU A 389 -24.72 -13.52 10.70
N GLY A 390 -25.88 -14.14 10.66
CA GLY A 390 -26.56 -14.64 11.88
C GLY A 390 -27.11 -13.55 12.80
N GLY A 391 -27.00 -12.26 12.44
CA GLY A 391 -27.57 -11.13 13.16
C GLY A 391 -26.57 -10.26 13.91
N LEU A 392 -26.55 -8.99 13.57
CA LEU A 392 -25.62 -7.98 14.07
C LEU A 392 -25.75 -7.75 15.59
N ALA A 393 -24.64 -7.47 16.25
CA ALA A 393 -24.63 -7.04 17.64
C ALA A 393 -25.19 -5.60 17.76
N PRO A 394 -25.91 -5.23 18.85
CA PRO A 394 -26.78 -4.05 18.89
C PRO A 394 -26.10 -2.71 18.64
N THR A 395 -24.81 -2.54 19.03
CA THR A 395 -24.09 -1.27 18.91
C THR A 395 -22.88 -1.37 17.99
N ALA A 396 -22.74 -2.50 17.28
CA ALA A 396 -21.59 -2.74 16.41
C ALA A 396 -21.55 -1.76 15.24
N THR A 397 -20.34 -1.33 14.91
CA THR A 397 -20.01 -0.61 13.68
C THR A 397 -19.50 -1.61 12.67
N VAL A 398 -19.96 -1.55 11.42
CA VAL A 398 -19.59 -2.49 10.36
C VAL A 398 -18.51 -1.87 9.48
N MET A 399 -17.41 -2.59 9.28
CA MET A 399 -16.38 -2.23 8.30
C MET A 399 -16.59 -3.06 7.03
N SER A 400 -17.06 -2.42 5.95
CA SER A 400 -17.48 -3.09 4.70
C SER A 400 -16.32 -3.23 3.74
N TRP A 401 -15.79 -4.46 3.55
CA TRP A 401 -14.61 -4.75 2.74
C TRP A 401 -14.89 -5.59 1.49
N ARG A 402 -15.84 -6.52 1.54
CA ARG A 402 -16.21 -7.43 0.43
C ARG A 402 -16.95 -6.71 -0.71
N GLY A 403 -17.14 -5.40 -0.60
CA GLY A 403 -17.87 -4.53 -1.50
C GLY A 403 -18.62 -3.48 -0.71
N GLU A 404 -19.66 -2.89 -1.31
CA GLU A 404 -20.49 -1.87 -0.68
C GLU A 404 -21.74 -2.45 -0.01
N ASP A 405 -22.15 -3.66 -0.37
CA ASP A 405 -23.42 -4.28 0.06
C ASP A 405 -23.52 -4.41 1.59
N GLY A 406 -22.44 -4.85 2.25
CA GLY A 406 -22.40 -4.96 3.71
C GLY A 406 -22.66 -3.62 4.39
N GLY A 407 -22.03 -2.56 3.88
CA GLY A 407 -22.23 -1.19 4.35
C GLY A 407 -23.65 -0.69 4.13
N ILE A 408 -24.21 -0.92 2.95
CA ILE A 408 -25.60 -0.56 2.62
C ILE A 408 -26.58 -1.26 3.57
N VAL A 409 -26.40 -2.56 3.79
CA VAL A 409 -27.25 -3.35 4.72
C VAL A 409 -27.16 -2.80 6.14
N ALA A 410 -25.96 -2.59 6.67
CA ALA A 410 -25.76 -2.07 8.02
C ALA A 410 -26.34 -0.66 8.21
N ALA A 411 -26.10 0.27 7.27
CA ALA A 411 -26.64 1.62 7.31
C ALA A 411 -28.19 1.63 7.26
N ASN A 412 -28.80 0.75 6.46
CA ASN A 412 -30.25 0.58 6.44
C ASN A 412 -30.82 0.05 7.78
N MET A 413 -30.03 -0.72 8.52
CA MET A 413 -30.34 -1.17 9.89
C MET A 413 -30.06 -0.11 10.95
N ASN A 414 -29.60 1.08 10.58
CA ASN A 414 -29.19 2.23 11.43
C ASN A 414 -27.92 1.95 12.25
N HIS A 415 -27.02 1.16 11.74
CA HIS A 415 -25.67 0.97 12.29
C HIS A 415 -24.65 1.85 11.56
N ASP A 416 -23.67 2.33 12.32
CA ASP A 416 -22.54 3.07 11.76
C ASP A 416 -21.70 2.16 10.85
N VAL A 417 -21.18 2.75 9.77
CA VAL A 417 -20.44 2.04 8.73
C VAL A 417 -19.14 2.76 8.40
N ILE A 418 -18.09 2.00 8.19
CA ILE A 418 -16.83 2.47 7.61
C ILE A 418 -16.64 1.71 6.29
N MET A 419 -16.46 2.47 5.19
CA MET A 419 -16.30 1.89 3.86
C MET A 419 -14.83 1.61 3.58
N THR A 420 -14.52 0.36 3.19
CA THR A 420 -13.16 -0.04 2.83
C THR A 420 -13.15 -1.12 1.73
N PRO A 421 -13.99 -1.00 0.67
CA PRO A 421 -14.11 -2.06 -0.33
C PRO A 421 -12.85 -2.17 -1.21
N GLY A 422 -12.36 -3.40 -1.38
CA GLY A 422 -11.26 -3.69 -2.31
C GLY A 422 -11.63 -3.32 -3.76
N SER A 423 -12.89 -3.50 -4.16
CA SER A 423 -13.43 -3.07 -5.46
C SER A 423 -13.42 -1.54 -5.65
N GLY A 424 -13.38 -0.77 -4.57
CA GLY A 424 -13.24 0.70 -4.59
C GLY A 424 -11.78 1.15 -4.63
N GLY A 425 -10.82 0.25 -4.75
CA GLY A 425 -9.38 0.56 -4.76
C GLY A 425 -8.80 0.81 -3.36
N LEU A 426 -9.54 0.53 -2.28
CA LEU A 426 -9.10 0.81 -0.90
C LEU A 426 -8.21 -0.28 -0.30
N TYR A 427 -7.83 -1.30 -1.08
CA TYR A 427 -6.79 -2.26 -0.76
C TYR A 427 -5.48 -1.83 -1.40
N LEU A 428 -4.61 -1.20 -0.58
CA LEU A 428 -3.35 -0.63 -1.04
C LEU A 428 -2.24 -1.67 -1.22
N ASP A 429 -2.48 -2.92 -0.91
CA ASP A 429 -1.63 -4.07 -1.22
C ASP A 429 -1.79 -4.57 -2.67
N HIS A 430 -2.79 -4.07 -3.40
CA HIS A 430 -3.00 -4.36 -4.83
C HIS A 430 -2.00 -3.62 -5.74
N TYR A 431 -1.79 -4.17 -6.95
CA TYR A 431 -0.92 -3.56 -7.95
C TYR A 431 -1.31 -2.12 -8.30
N GLN A 432 -0.33 -1.22 -8.35
CA GLN A 432 -0.53 0.18 -8.75
C GLN A 432 -0.31 0.42 -10.24
N GLY A 433 0.47 -0.45 -10.88
CA GLY A 433 0.78 -0.46 -12.30
C GLY A 433 0.66 -1.87 -12.85
N SER A 434 1.18 -2.08 -14.06
CA SER A 434 1.12 -3.39 -14.72
C SER A 434 1.90 -4.45 -13.93
N PRO A 435 1.30 -5.60 -13.63
CA PRO A 435 2.00 -6.68 -12.91
C PRO A 435 3.33 -7.10 -13.53
N GLY A 436 3.52 -6.94 -14.85
CA GLY A 436 4.77 -7.29 -15.54
C GLY A 436 5.96 -6.38 -15.22
N VAL A 437 5.76 -5.25 -14.52
CA VAL A 437 6.82 -4.29 -14.16
C VAL A 437 6.82 -3.93 -12.67
N GLU A 438 5.71 -4.18 -11.97
CA GLU A 438 5.58 -3.91 -10.53
C GLU A 438 6.18 -5.04 -9.69
N PRO A 439 6.66 -4.74 -8.46
CA PRO A 439 6.95 -5.76 -7.47
C PRO A 439 5.75 -6.67 -7.22
N LEU A 440 6.02 -7.90 -6.75
CA LEU A 440 4.95 -8.84 -6.41
C LEU A 440 3.99 -8.25 -5.39
N ALA A 441 2.70 -8.34 -5.70
CA ALA A 441 1.59 -7.99 -4.82
C ALA A 441 0.57 -9.14 -4.78
N ILE A 442 -0.37 -9.10 -3.85
CA ILE A 442 -1.37 -10.17 -3.67
C ILE A 442 -2.25 -10.39 -4.91
N GLY A 443 -2.38 -9.40 -5.76
CA GLY A 443 -3.23 -9.39 -6.93
C GLY A 443 -3.98 -8.07 -7.06
N GLY A 444 -5.14 -8.08 -7.71
CA GLY A 444 -5.94 -6.88 -7.92
C GLY A 444 -5.25 -5.81 -8.76
N TYR A 445 -5.94 -4.70 -8.98
CA TYR A 445 -5.39 -3.52 -9.66
C TYR A 445 -6.06 -2.27 -9.10
N ALA A 446 -5.31 -1.45 -8.40
CA ALA A 446 -5.78 -0.25 -7.74
C ALA A 446 -4.82 0.92 -8.02
N PRO A 447 -4.78 1.45 -9.27
CA PRO A 447 -3.99 2.63 -9.57
C PRO A 447 -4.51 3.85 -8.82
N LEU A 448 -3.69 4.89 -8.71
CA LEU A 448 -3.99 6.12 -7.98
C LEU A 448 -5.36 6.72 -8.36
N GLU A 449 -5.68 6.76 -9.66
CA GLU A 449 -6.95 7.29 -10.17
C GLU A 449 -8.17 6.49 -9.66
N HIS A 450 -8.04 5.17 -9.56
CA HIS A 450 -9.11 4.30 -9.05
C HIS A 450 -9.42 4.62 -7.58
N VAL A 451 -8.39 4.74 -6.72
CA VAL A 451 -8.56 5.17 -5.33
C VAL A 451 -9.20 6.55 -5.26
N TYR A 452 -8.70 7.51 -6.04
CA TYR A 452 -9.23 8.88 -6.07
C TYR A 452 -10.69 8.95 -6.53
N ALA A 453 -11.09 8.09 -7.47
CA ALA A 453 -12.46 8.07 -8.01
C ALA A 453 -13.50 7.56 -7.01
N TYR A 454 -13.09 6.82 -5.99
CA TYR A 454 -14.02 6.22 -5.03
C TYR A 454 -14.88 7.28 -4.32
N ASN A 455 -16.13 6.91 -4.05
CA ASN A 455 -17.09 7.70 -3.28
C ASN A 455 -17.57 6.88 -2.08
N PRO A 456 -17.30 7.28 -0.82
CA PRO A 456 -17.75 6.56 0.37
C PRO A 456 -19.27 6.46 0.54
N LEU A 457 -20.06 7.22 -0.23
CA LEU A 457 -21.52 7.15 -0.23
C LEU A 457 -22.00 6.32 -1.44
N PRO A 458 -22.36 5.03 -1.25
CA PRO A 458 -22.88 4.19 -2.33
C PRO A 458 -24.12 4.82 -2.97
N LYS A 459 -24.26 4.69 -4.29
CA LYS A 459 -25.41 5.25 -5.03
C LYS A 459 -26.72 4.62 -4.62
N GLU A 460 -26.70 3.38 -4.21
CA GLU A 460 -27.84 2.58 -3.79
C GLU A 460 -28.30 2.91 -2.35
N LEU A 461 -27.48 3.63 -1.58
CA LEU A 461 -27.80 4.00 -0.21
C LEU A 461 -28.73 5.21 -0.19
N PRO A 462 -29.93 5.12 0.42
CA PRO A 462 -30.85 6.24 0.57
C PRO A 462 -30.21 7.44 1.30
N ALA A 463 -30.50 8.66 0.87
CA ALA A 463 -29.87 9.88 1.40
C ALA A 463 -30.07 10.08 2.91
N ASP A 464 -31.21 9.65 3.48
CA ASP A 464 -31.48 9.71 4.92
C ASP A 464 -30.60 8.75 5.74
N LYS A 465 -29.95 7.78 5.07
CA LYS A 465 -29.01 6.82 5.65
C LYS A 465 -27.54 7.24 5.53
N HIS A 466 -27.21 8.24 4.74
CA HIS A 466 -25.84 8.75 4.58
C HIS A 466 -25.18 9.11 5.92
N LYS A 467 -25.95 9.55 6.90
CA LYS A 467 -25.47 9.90 8.26
C LYS A 467 -24.81 8.74 9.02
N TYR A 468 -25.08 7.49 8.61
CA TYR A 468 -24.49 6.30 9.21
C TYR A 468 -23.13 5.95 8.58
N VAL A 469 -22.78 6.50 7.41
CA VAL A 469 -21.47 6.33 6.81
C VAL A 469 -20.51 7.31 7.46
N LEU A 470 -19.67 6.80 8.37
CA LEU A 470 -18.70 7.60 9.12
C LEU A 470 -17.58 8.13 8.22
N GLY A 471 -17.24 7.39 7.16
CA GLY A 471 -16.18 7.69 6.21
C GLY A 471 -15.61 6.44 5.58
N ALA A 472 -14.31 6.50 5.22
CA ALA A 472 -13.61 5.40 4.58
C ALA A 472 -12.22 5.16 5.19
N GLN A 473 -11.71 3.96 4.95
CA GLN A 473 -10.39 3.52 5.34
C GLN A 473 -9.69 2.81 4.18
N ALA A 474 -8.39 3.01 4.04
CA ALA A 474 -7.55 2.19 3.20
C ALA A 474 -6.86 1.11 4.04
N ASN A 475 -6.80 -0.11 3.51
CA ASN A 475 -6.15 -1.24 4.15
C ASN A 475 -4.84 -1.57 3.43
N LEU A 476 -3.80 -1.89 4.19
CA LEU A 476 -2.52 -2.35 3.68
C LEU A 476 -2.20 -3.71 4.31
N TRP A 477 -2.65 -4.77 3.65
CA TRP A 477 -2.38 -6.15 4.01
C TRP A 477 -0.93 -6.52 3.64
N ALA A 478 -0.27 -7.30 4.46
CA ALA A 478 1.18 -7.44 4.42
C ALA A 478 1.70 -8.82 4.01
N GLU A 479 0.90 -9.64 3.36
CA GLU A 479 1.30 -10.97 2.89
C GLU A 479 2.55 -10.94 2.02
N TYR A 480 2.70 -9.89 1.20
CA TYR A 480 3.80 -9.70 0.25
C TYR A 480 4.67 -8.46 0.55
N LEU A 481 4.54 -7.89 1.74
CA LEU A 481 5.29 -6.70 2.17
C LEU A 481 6.28 -7.08 3.27
N TYR A 482 7.52 -7.32 2.89
CA TYR A 482 8.56 -7.85 3.78
C TYR A 482 9.38 -6.77 4.47
N THR A 483 9.42 -5.54 3.91
CA THR A 483 10.23 -4.43 4.41
C THR A 483 9.42 -3.14 4.50
N SER A 484 9.87 -2.19 5.34
CA SER A 484 9.25 -0.87 5.48
C SER A 484 9.13 -0.13 4.15
N GLU A 485 10.15 -0.24 3.28
CA GLU A 485 10.14 0.40 1.96
C GLU A 485 9.05 -0.18 1.04
N GLN A 486 8.68 -1.46 1.20
CA GLN A 486 7.59 -2.06 0.44
C GLN A 486 6.22 -1.57 0.94
N TYR A 487 6.05 -1.40 2.26
CA TYR A 487 4.85 -0.77 2.82
C TYR A 487 4.69 0.66 2.30
N GLU A 488 5.76 1.45 2.33
CA GLU A 488 5.77 2.81 1.82
C GLU A 488 5.44 2.87 0.32
N TYR A 489 6.06 1.98 -0.47
CA TYR A 489 5.81 1.87 -1.91
C TYR A 489 4.33 1.58 -2.21
N GLN A 490 3.71 0.70 -1.46
CA GLN A 490 2.32 0.35 -1.65
C GLN A 490 1.35 1.40 -1.09
N ALA A 491 1.67 2.02 0.04
CA ALA A 491 0.78 3.01 0.66
C ALA A 491 0.75 4.32 -0.15
N TYR A 492 1.91 4.81 -0.58
CA TYR A 492 2.03 6.16 -1.15
C TYR A 492 2.25 6.13 -2.66
N PRO A 493 1.60 7.08 -3.42
CA PRO A 493 0.82 8.22 -2.94
C PRO A 493 -0.69 7.93 -2.77
N ARG A 494 -1.15 6.68 -2.86
CA ARG A 494 -2.60 6.35 -2.83
C ARG A 494 -3.30 6.76 -1.52
N LEU A 495 -2.57 6.74 -0.40
CA LEU A 495 -3.11 7.23 0.87
C LEU A 495 -3.46 8.74 0.80
N LEU A 496 -2.76 9.52 -0.01
CA LEU A 496 -3.08 10.94 -0.22
C LEU A 496 -4.39 11.11 -1.00
N ALA A 497 -4.68 10.18 -1.93
CA ALA A 497 -5.97 10.14 -2.61
C ALA A 497 -7.12 9.82 -1.63
N LEU A 498 -6.91 8.88 -0.69
CA LEU A 498 -7.87 8.62 0.39
C LEU A 498 -8.07 9.87 1.26
N ALA A 499 -7.00 10.57 1.61
CA ALA A 499 -7.09 11.80 2.38
C ALA A 499 -8.01 12.81 1.70
N GLU A 500 -7.85 13.04 0.40
CA GLU A 500 -8.68 13.99 -0.34
C GLU A 500 -10.13 13.51 -0.50
N LEU A 501 -10.37 12.25 -0.86
CA LEU A 501 -11.74 11.76 -1.04
C LEU A 501 -12.57 11.74 0.26
N THR A 502 -11.90 11.74 1.41
CA THR A 502 -12.58 11.75 2.73
C THR A 502 -12.66 13.13 3.37
N TRP A 503 -11.80 14.04 2.94
CA TRP A 503 -11.79 15.43 3.45
C TRP A 503 -12.54 16.41 2.54
N THR A 504 -12.15 16.45 1.26
CA THR A 504 -12.66 17.43 0.28
C THR A 504 -14.13 17.14 -0.08
N PRO A 505 -14.99 18.15 -0.23
CA PRO A 505 -16.33 17.93 -0.75
C PRO A 505 -16.32 17.20 -2.10
N LEU A 506 -17.04 16.10 -2.21
CA LEU A 506 -17.01 15.20 -3.38
C LEU A 506 -17.24 15.92 -4.72
N ALA A 507 -18.03 16.99 -4.73
CA ALA A 507 -18.30 17.79 -5.93
C ALA A 507 -17.10 18.63 -6.40
N LYS A 508 -16.04 18.77 -5.60
CA LYS A 508 -14.81 19.52 -5.91
C LYS A 508 -13.66 18.65 -6.36
N LYS A 509 -13.85 17.33 -6.40
CA LYS A 509 -12.80 16.40 -6.81
C LYS A 509 -12.42 16.60 -8.28
N ASP A 510 -11.15 16.83 -8.55
CA ASP A 510 -10.54 16.93 -9.87
C ASP A 510 -9.21 16.18 -9.86
N PHE A 511 -9.14 15.06 -10.57
CA PHE A 511 -7.96 14.20 -10.58
C PHE A 511 -6.75 14.87 -11.24
N ALA A 512 -6.96 15.68 -12.26
CA ALA A 512 -5.85 16.37 -12.93
C ALA A 512 -5.23 17.44 -12.02
N ASP A 513 -6.05 18.23 -11.31
CA ASP A 513 -5.56 19.18 -10.32
C ASP A 513 -4.95 18.47 -9.10
N PHE A 514 -5.53 17.35 -8.65
CA PHE A 514 -4.91 16.53 -7.60
C PHE A 514 -3.51 16.06 -8.00
N CYS A 515 -3.32 15.56 -9.23
CA CYS A 515 -1.99 15.16 -9.73
C CYS A 515 -0.99 16.31 -9.76
N ARG A 516 -1.43 17.53 -10.11
CA ARG A 516 -0.59 18.74 -10.05
C ARG A 516 -0.11 19.03 -8.62
N ARG A 517 -1.04 19.03 -7.65
CA ARG A 517 -0.72 19.27 -6.23
C ARG A 517 0.12 18.14 -5.63
N LEU A 518 -0.06 16.91 -6.14
CA LEU A 518 0.70 15.73 -5.73
C LEU A 518 2.21 15.87 -6.01
N ASP A 519 2.60 16.62 -7.01
CA ASP A 519 4.03 16.86 -7.31
C ASP A 519 4.76 17.55 -6.13
N ASN A 520 4.12 18.53 -5.50
CA ASN A 520 4.64 19.16 -4.27
C ASN A 520 4.59 18.20 -3.07
N ALA A 521 3.48 17.46 -2.94
CA ALA A 521 3.35 16.46 -1.86
C ALA A 521 4.42 15.36 -1.95
N CYS A 522 4.79 14.93 -3.16
CA CYS A 522 5.90 13.98 -3.36
C CYS A 522 7.24 14.51 -2.87
N VAL A 523 7.53 15.83 -3.05
CA VAL A 523 8.74 16.44 -2.49
C VAL A 523 8.71 16.40 -0.96
N ARG A 524 7.53 16.62 -0.32
CA ARG A 524 7.38 16.47 1.13
C ARG A 524 7.62 15.03 1.58
N LEU A 525 7.13 14.06 0.84
CA LEU A 525 7.42 12.64 1.09
C LEU A 525 8.93 12.33 0.96
N ASP A 526 9.64 12.97 0.01
CA ASP A 526 11.09 12.85 -0.13
C ASP A 526 11.83 13.38 1.11
N MET A 527 11.39 14.52 1.69
CA MET A 527 11.97 15.06 2.92
C MET A 527 11.83 14.10 4.12
N HIS A 528 10.77 13.33 4.15
CA HIS A 528 10.56 12.26 5.15
C HIS A 528 11.22 10.93 4.78
N GLY A 529 11.93 10.85 3.65
CA GLY A 529 12.59 9.62 3.19
C GLY A 529 11.59 8.50 2.87
N ILE A 530 10.41 8.83 2.37
CA ILE A 530 9.39 7.85 1.97
C ILE A 530 9.73 7.26 0.61
N ASN A 531 9.67 5.93 0.52
CA ASN A 531 9.83 5.20 -0.74
C ASN A 531 8.49 5.08 -1.47
N TYR A 532 7.90 6.20 -1.90
CA TYR A 532 6.61 6.19 -2.59
C TYR A 532 6.71 5.66 -4.04
N HIS A 533 5.61 5.12 -4.55
CA HIS A 533 5.51 4.64 -5.92
C HIS A 533 5.69 5.76 -6.96
N ILE A 534 6.65 5.56 -7.85
CA ILE A 534 6.84 6.33 -9.07
C ILE A 534 6.47 5.41 -10.24
N PRO A 535 5.39 5.70 -11.00
CA PRO A 535 4.95 4.84 -12.08
C PRO A 535 6.06 4.49 -13.06
N LEU A 536 6.20 3.24 -13.39
CA LEU A 536 7.14 2.77 -14.41
C LEU A 536 6.55 2.98 -15.81
N PRO A 537 7.39 3.17 -16.84
CA PRO A 537 6.93 3.16 -18.23
C PRO A 537 6.32 1.80 -18.59
N GLU A 538 5.07 1.77 -19.02
CA GLU A 538 4.31 0.56 -19.37
C GLU A 538 3.97 0.51 -20.85
N GLN A 539 3.88 -0.71 -21.40
CA GLN A 539 3.43 -0.95 -22.76
C GLN A 539 1.96 -1.36 -22.76
N PRO A 540 1.13 -0.81 -23.65
CA PRO A 540 -0.26 -1.24 -23.80
C PRO A 540 -0.38 -2.74 -24.04
N GLY A 541 -1.29 -3.39 -23.32
CA GLY A 541 -1.56 -4.82 -23.46
C GLY A 541 -0.56 -5.74 -22.73
N GLY A 542 0.34 -5.19 -21.93
CA GLY A 542 1.31 -5.92 -21.11
C GLY A 542 2.75 -5.59 -21.44
N SER A 543 3.52 -5.36 -20.40
CA SER A 543 4.92 -4.96 -20.53
C SER A 543 5.83 -6.16 -20.76
N SER A 544 6.86 -5.97 -21.59
CA SER A 544 7.93 -6.94 -21.83
C SER A 544 9.27 -6.23 -21.88
N ASP A 545 10.31 -6.90 -21.36
CA ASP A 545 11.69 -6.41 -21.44
C ASP A 545 12.46 -7.03 -22.59
N PHE A 546 11.83 -7.95 -23.35
CA PHE A 546 12.35 -8.50 -24.60
C PHE A 546 11.28 -8.50 -25.68
N ILE A 547 11.56 -7.83 -26.81
CA ILE A 547 10.63 -7.65 -27.92
C ILE A 547 11.27 -8.09 -29.22
N ALA A 548 10.79 -9.19 -29.78
CA ALA A 548 11.17 -9.63 -31.13
C ALA A 548 10.36 -8.87 -32.20
N PHE A 549 10.96 -8.69 -33.38
CA PHE A 549 10.29 -8.18 -34.56
C PHE A 549 10.99 -8.66 -35.83
N THR A 550 10.28 -8.66 -36.96
CA THR A 550 10.83 -9.14 -38.25
C THR A 550 11.18 -8.00 -39.20
N ASP A 551 10.37 -6.96 -39.27
CA ASP A 551 10.59 -5.79 -40.14
C ASP A 551 10.87 -4.53 -39.32
N LYS A 552 9.88 -4.04 -38.62
CA LYS A 552 9.95 -2.87 -37.72
C LYS A 552 9.20 -3.13 -36.42
N ALA A 553 9.70 -2.58 -35.32
CA ALA A 553 8.98 -2.51 -34.07
C ALA A 553 8.63 -1.05 -33.74
N LYS A 554 7.40 -0.80 -33.28
CA LYS A 554 6.96 0.48 -32.76
C LYS A 554 6.58 0.30 -31.30
N LEU A 555 7.28 1.00 -30.39
CA LEU A 555 7.06 0.94 -28.98
C LEU A 555 6.36 2.18 -28.48
N THR A 556 5.24 1.97 -27.80
CA THR A 556 4.47 3.02 -27.14
C THR A 556 4.54 2.79 -25.62
N PHE A 557 4.75 3.86 -24.88
CA PHE A 557 4.78 3.82 -23.42
C PHE A 557 3.76 4.78 -22.83
N THR A 558 3.14 4.34 -21.74
CA THR A 558 2.25 5.11 -20.88
C THR A 558 2.70 4.93 -19.42
N THR A 559 2.09 5.67 -18.52
CA THR A 559 2.27 5.53 -17.07
C THR A 559 0.90 5.51 -16.42
N SER A 560 0.76 4.87 -15.24
CA SER A 560 -0.51 4.76 -14.51
C SER A 560 -1.08 6.11 -14.03
N ARG A 561 -0.29 7.19 -14.09
CA ARG A 561 -0.70 8.60 -14.04
C ARG A 561 0.18 9.42 -14.96
N PRO A 562 -0.23 10.61 -15.43
CA PRO A 562 0.58 11.44 -16.34
C PRO A 562 1.95 11.79 -15.72
N MET A 563 3.03 11.37 -16.36
CA MET A 563 4.41 11.58 -15.90
C MET A 563 5.34 11.88 -17.09
N LYS A 564 6.41 12.63 -16.84
CA LYS A 564 7.52 12.79 -17.81
C LYS A 564 8.33 11.49 -17.86
N MET A 565 8.77 11.09 -19.05
CA MET A 565 9.67 9.95 -19.25
C MET A 565 10.90 10.40 -20.03
N VAL A 566 12.06 9.80 -19.73
CA VAL A 566 13.33 10.02 -20.44
C VAL A 566 13.93 8.68 -20.84
N TYR A 567 14.66 8.65 -21.96
CA TYR A 567 15.24 7.43 -22.48
C TYR A 567 16.62 7.62 -23.11
N THR A 568 17.33 6.50 -23.28
CA THR A 568 18.59 6.37 -24.02
C THR A 568 18.54 5.12 -24.94
N LEU A 569 19.35 5.15 -26.02
CA LEU A 569 19.50 4.05 -26.98
C LEU A 569 20.97 3.61 -27.13
N ASP A 570 21.85 4.16 -26.32
CA ASP A 570 23.31 4.00 -26.34
C ASP A 570 23.84 3.22 -25.12
N GLU A 571 22.96 2.43 -24.48
CA GLU A 571 23.23 1.63 -23.29
C GLU A 571 23.51 2.42 -22.00
N THR A 572 23.61 3.76 -22.06
CA THR A 572 23.78 4.57 -20.86
C THR A 572 22.49 4.63 -20.03
N GLU A 573 22.63 4.90 -18.71
CA GLU A 573 21.47 5.11 -17.84
C GLU A 573 20.83 6.47 -18.15
N PRO A 574 19.48 6.54 -18.37
CA PRO A 574 18.81 7.83 -18.55
C PRO A 574 18.95 8.73 -17.33
N THR A 575 19.23 10.00 -17.56
CA THR A 575 19.33 11.07 -16.56
C THR A 575 18.26 12.14 -16.80
N LEU A 576 18.18 13.15 -15.95
CA LEU A 576 17.26 14.28 -16.10
C LEU A 576 17.45 15.04 -17.43
N THR A 577 18.65 14.98 -18.02
CA THR A 577 19.03 15.64 -19.28
C THR A 577 18.95 14.73 -20.50
N SER A 578 18.55 13.45 -20.31
CA SER A 578 18.40 12.50 -21.42
C SER A 578 17.19 12.85 -22.31
N THR A 579 17.10 12.22 -23.47
CA THR A 579 16.04 12.49 -24.45
C THR A 579 14.66 12.26 -23.86
N PRO A 580 13.76 13.27 -23.89
CA PRO A 580 12.40 13.09 -23.40
C PRO A 580 11.60 12.18 -24.35
N TYR A 581 10.81 11.28 -23.81
CA TYR A 581 9.88 10.46 -24.55
C TYR A 581 8.60 11.27 -24.83
N THR A 582 8.40 11.62 -26.09
CA THR A 582 7.23 12.41 -26.53
C THR A 582 6.43 11.76 -27.64
N VAL A 583 7.03 10.78 -28.34
CA VAL A 583 6.42 10.05 -29.46
C VAL A 583 6.82 8.58 -29.40
N PRO A 584 6.03 7.67 -29.97
CA PRO A 584 6.41 6.26 -30.06
C PRO A 584 7.78 6.06 -30.72
N LEU A 585 8.58 5.12 -30.20
CA LEU A 585 9.91 4.81 -30.72
C LEU A 585 9.84 3.73 -31.79
N GLU A 586 10.52 3.93 -32.91
CA GLU A 586 10.60 2.96 -34.00
C GLU A 586 11.98 2.32 -34.06
N PHE A 587 12.01 0.99 -34.18
CA PHE A 587 13.21 0.18 -34.35
C PHE A 587 13.18 -0.55 -35.69
N ALA A 588 14.17 -0.36 -36.54
CA ALA A 588 14.41 -1.12 -37.76
C ALA A 588 15.59 -2.08 -37.64
N GLN A 589 16.38 -1.94 -36.58
CA GLN A 589 17.53 -2.77 -36.21
C GLN A 589 17.44 -3.15 -34.75
N THR A 590 18.16 -4.21 -34.35
CA THR A 590 18.32 -4.61 -32.95
C THR A 590 18.91 -3.46 -32.12
N GLY A 591 18.37 -3.23 -30.94
CA GLY A 591 18.84 -2.19 -30.01
C GLY A 591 18.43 -2.47 -28.57
N LEU A 592 19.00 -1.70 -27.65
CA LEU A 592 18.63 -1.66 -26.24
C LEU A 592 18.02 -0.31 -25.91
N LEU A 593 16.80 -0.32 -25.44
CA LEU A 593 16.12 0.87 -24.91
C LEU A 593 16.23 0.86 -23.39
N LYS A 594 16.73 1.93 -22.82
CA LYS A 594 16.60 2.21 -21.38
C LYS A 594 15.66 3.39 -21.19
N ILE A 595 14.63 3.22 -20.37
CA ILE A 595 13.58 4.23 -20.17
C ILE A 595 13.17 4.28 -18.71
N ARG A 596 12.87 5.48 -18.21
CA ARG A 596 12.39 5.71 -16.85
C ARG A 596 11.52 6.95 -16.76
N THR A 597 10.74 7.02 -15.69
CA THR A 597 9.87 8.15 -15.35
C THR A 597 10.62 9.16 -14.50
N VAL A 598 10.21 10.43 -14.58
CA VAL A 598 10.78 11.54 -13.80
C VAL A 598 9.66 12.30 -13.09
N THR A 599 9.78 12.50 -11.78
CA THR A 599 8.87 13.37 -11.00
C THR A 599 9.21 14.85 -11.21
N ALA A 600 8.29 15.74 -10.89
CA ALA A 600 8.53 17.19 -10.94
C ALA A 600 9.67 17.62 -10.00
N GLY A 601 9.87 16.96 -8.86
CA GLY A 601 10.99 17.15 -7.93
C GLY A 601 12.33 16.56 -8.41
N GLY A 602 12.37 15.91 -9.58
CA GLY A 602 13.60 15.36 -10.17
C GLY A 602 13.95 13.94 -9.69
N LYS A 603 13.17 13.32 -8.81
CA LYS A 603 13.33 11.90 -8.46
C LYS A 603 12.92 11.04 -9.65
N MET A 604 13.59 9.93 -9.85
CA MET A 604 13.38 9.06 -11.01
C MET A 604 12.99 7.65 -10.57
N SER A 605 12.13 7.01 -11.37
CA SER A 605 11.82 5.58 -11.19
C SER A 605 13.05 4.70 -11.44
N PRO A 606 13.03 3.41 -11.04
CA PRO A 606 13.95 2.43 -11.57
C PRO A 606 13.97 2.45 -13.12
N VAL A 607 15.10 2.05 -13.70
CA VAL A 607 15.24 1.98 -15.17
C VAL A 607 14.64 0.68 -15.68
N ARG A 608 13.81 0.77 -16.70
CA ARG A 608 13.45 -0.39 -17.52
C ARG A 608 14.42 -0.52 -18.68
N SER A 609 15.04 -1.70 -18.81
CA SER A 609 15.93 -2.04 -19.90
C SER A 609 15.21 -3.01 -20.83
N ILE A 610 14.91 -2.57 -22.05
CA ILE A 610 14.10 -3.33 -23.02
C ILE A 610 14.96 -3.65 -24.23
N ARG A 611 15.26 -4.93 -24.42
CA ARG A 611 15.93 -5.41 -25.62
C ARG A 611 14.93 -5.56 -26.77
N VAL A 612 15.16 -4.85 -27.84
CA VAL A 612 14.35 -4.91 -29.06
C VAL A 612 15.17 -5.59 -30.14
N GLU A 613 14.79 -6.80 -30.58
CA GLU A 613 15.62 -7.65 -31.41
C GLU A 613 14.98 -7.98 -32.76
N LYS A 614 15.68 -7.64 -33.83
CA LYS A 614 15.28 -8.03 -35.16
C LYS A 614 15.63 -9.50 -35.39
N GLN A 615 14.63 -10.32 -35.65
CA GLN A 615 14.78 -11.76 -35.84
C GLN A 615 14.28 -12.20 -37.22
N PRO A 616 14.94 -13.15 -37.88
CA PRO A 616 14.27 -13.94 -38.93
C PRO A 616 13.22 -14.85 -38.24
N PHE A 617 12.28 -15.36 -39.03
CA PHE A 617 11.42 -16.43 -38.52
C PHE A 617 12.25 -17.68 -38.21
N HIS A 618 12.16 -18.16 -36.98
CA HIS A 618 12.77 -19.41 -36.56
C HIS A 618 12.02 -20.58 -37.21
N MET A 619 12.79 -21.50 -37.80
CA MET A 619 12.23 -22.62 -38.58
C MET A 619 11.53 -23.63 -37.67
N SER A 620 10.39 -24.10 -38.10
CA SER A 620 9.69 -25.23 -37.50
C SER A 620 10.48 -26.54 -37.72
N VAL A 621 10.20 -27.53 -36.88
CA VAL A 621 10.77 -28.90 -37.01
C VAL A 621 9.71 -29.86 -37.52
N GLU A 622 10.18 -30.91 -38.22
CA GLU A 622 9.29 -32.03 -38.59
C GLU A 622 9.09 -32.93 -37.39
N VAL A 623 7.83 -33.23 -37.06
CA VAL A 623 7.45 -34.16 -35.99
C VAL A 623 6.74 -35.36 -36.62
N PRO A 624 7.42 -36.51 -36.77
CA PRO A 624 6.77 -37.69 -37.35
C PRO A 624 5.69 -38.23 -36.41
N ALA A 625 4.44 -38.29 -36.90
CA ALA A 625 3.29 -38.82 -36.20
C ALA A 625 3.06 -38.12 -34.81
N PRO A 626 2.79 -36.82 -34.79
CA PRO A 626 2.60 -36.06 -33.54
C PRO A 626 1.44 -36.61 -32.73
N LYS A 627 1.64 -36.81 -31.44
CA LYS A 627 0.59 -37.24 -30.52
C LYS A 627 0.18 -36.07 -29.65
N PRO A 628 -1.12 -35.88 -29.37
CA PRO A 628 -1.58 -34.80 -28.49
C PRO A 628 -0.98 -34.88 -27.09
N GLY A 629 -0.68 -33.73 -26.49
CA GLY A 629 -0.18 -33.57 -25.14
C GLY A 629 1.33 -33.39 -25.04
N LEU A 630 1.82 -33.26 -23.83
CA LEU A 630 3.25 -33.07 -23.50
C LEU A 630 3.72 -34.18 -22.56
N THR A 631 5.01 -34.50 -22.61
CA THR A 631 5.66 -35.32 -21.61
C THR A 631 5.81 -34.51 -20.32
N LEU A 632 5.29 -35.06 -19.21
CA LEU A 632 5.36 -34.47 -17.89
C LEU A 632 6.34 -35.25 -17.02
N ARG A 633 7.26 -34.55 -16.34
CA ARG A 633 8.15 -35.10 -15.32
C ARG A 633 7.86 -34.40 -14.00
N THR A 634 7.67 -35.18 -12.92
CA THR A 634 7.41 -34.66 -11.57
C THR A 634 8.44 -35.22 -10.60
N ALA A 635 9.05 -34.39 -9.79
CA ALA A 635 9.90 -34.78 -8.68
C ALA A 635 9.36 -34.16 -7.37
N TYR A 636 9.39 -34.95 -6.29
CA TYR A 636 8.98 -34.55 -4.96
C TYR A 636 10.22 -34.37 -4.08
N GLY A 637 10.26 -33.28 -3.31
CA GLY A 637 11.37 -32.96 -2.43
C GLY A 637 11.36 -31.49 -2.03
N ASP A 638 12.25 -31.11 -1.14
CA ASP A 638 12.41 -29.72 -0.65
C ASP A 638 13.13 -28.85 -1.70
N PHE A 639 12.50 -28.69 -2.85
CA PHE A 639 12.97 -27.83 -3.92
C PHE A 639 12.39 -26.44 -3.77
N TYR A 640 13.23 -25.43 -3.90
CA TYR A 640 12.87 -24.01 -3.79
C TYR A 640 13.01 -23.27 -5.12
N ASP A 641 13.95 -23.71 -5.98
CA ASP A 641 14.14 -23.14 -7.30
C ASP A 641 14.85 -24.12 -8.25
N VAL A 642 15.01 -23.74 -9.53
CA VAL A 642 15.60 -24.60 -10.57
C VAL A 642 17.00 -25.16 -10.23
N PRO A 643 17.92 -24.41 -9.60
CA PRO A 643 19.22 -24.98 -9.21
C PRO A 643 19.14 -26.23 -8.31
N ASP A 644 18.08 -26.34 -7.51
CA ASP A 644 17.88 -27.48 -6.61
C ASP A 644 17.59 -28.78 -7.38
N LEU A 645 17.19 -28.68 -8.65
CA LEU A 645 16.90 -29.85 -9.50
C LEU A 645 18.12 -30.72 -9.78
N GLN A 646 19.32 -30.24 -9.53
CA GLN A 646 20.54 -31.05 -9.56
C GLN A 646 20.54 -32.16 -8.50
N GLN A 647 19.73 -32.01 -7.45
CA GLN A 647 19.60 -32.95 -6.34
C GLN A 647 18.52 -34.00 -6.56
N VAL A 648 17.75 -33.91 -7.66
CA VAL A 648 16.63 -34.83 -7.94
C VAL A 648 17.17 -36.24 -8.22
N ALA A 649 16.85 -37.17 -7.32
CA ALA A 649 17.28 -38.58 -7.45
C ALA A 649 16.44 -39.34 -8.51
N SER A 650 15.17 -39.02 -8.67
CA SER A 650 14.31 -39.68 -9.64
C SER A 650 13.14 -38.78 -10.06
N TRP A 651 12.70 -38.95 -11.29
CA TRP A 651 11.54 -38.29 -11.86
C TRP A 651 10.44 -39.30 -12.16
N GLU A 652 9.24 -38.98 -11.74
CA GLU A 652 8.04 -39.66 -12.22
C GLU A 652 7.66 -39.13 -13.60
N VAL A 653 7.39 -39.99 -14.55
CA VAL A 653 7.03 -39.63 -15.93
C VAL A 653 5.56 -39.85 -16.19
N GLY A 654 4.93 -38.92 -16.86
CA GLY A 654 3.53 -38.95 -17.28
C GLY A 654 3.28 -38.10 -18.51
N THR A 655 2.01 -37.79 -18.76
CA THR A 655 1.60 -36.91 -19.84
C THR A 655 0.62 -35.87 -19.30
N VAL A 656 0.57 -34.69 -19.95
CA VAL A 656 -0.39 -33.63 -19.66
C VAL A 656 -0.93 -33.07 -20.98
N SER A 657 -2.20 -32.73 -21.00
CA SER A 657 -2.86 -32.16 -22.19
C SER A 657 -2.92 -30.64 -22.19
N SER A 658 -2.59 -29.98 -21.08
CA SER A 658 -2.69 -28.53 -20.93
C SER A 658 -1.51 -27.97 -20.13
N LEU A 659 -1.12 -26.73 -20.39
CA LEU A 659 -0.11 -25.96 -19.63
C LEU A 659 -0.76 -25.02 -18.57
N GLU A 660 -2.04 -25.16 -18.28
CA GLU A 660 -2.71 -24.26 -17.35
C GLU A 660 -2.34 -24.53 -15.89
N GLU A 661 -2.22 -25.81 -15.52
CA GLU A 661 -2.02 -26.24 -14.13
C GLU A 661 -0.94 -27.34 -14.00
N ILE A 662 0.20 -27.18 -14.68
CA ILE A 662 1.27 -28.21 -14.60
C ILE A 662 1.84 -28.37 -13.19
N MET A 663 1.73 -27.36 -12.33
CA MET A 663 2.18 -27.41 -10.94
C MET A 663 1.61 -28.61 -10.16
N HIS A 664 0.42 -29.10 -10.56
CA HIS A 664 -0.19 -30.24 -9.92
C HIS A 664 0.53 -31.58 -10.23
N GLY A 665 1.37 -31.64 -11.24
CA GLY A 665 2.02 -32.88 -11.64
C GLY A 665 0.98 -33.96 -12.00
N LYS A 666 1.17 -35.19 -11.52
CA LYS A 666 0.23 -36.28 -11.74
C LYS A 666 -1.01 -36.24 -10.83
N GLU A 667 -0.88 -35.64 -9.64
CA GLU A 667 -1.91 -35.66 -8.61
C GLU A 667 -2.21 -34.26 -8.10
N LYS A 668 -3.48 -33.88 -8.10
CA LYS A 668 -3.95 -32.65 -7.50
C LYS A 668 -4.10 -32.83 -6.00
N ILE A 669 -3.21 -32.19 -5.23
CA ILE A 669 -3.28 -32.18 -3.75
C ILE A 669 -4.28 -31.12 -3.32
N THR A 670 -5.42 -31.54 -2.78
CA THR A 670 -6.50 -30.64 -2.37
C THR A 670 -6.69 -30.56 -0.86
N ASP A 671 -6.02 -31.40 -0.08
CA ASP A 671 -6.08 -31.36 1.38
C ASP A 671 -5.31 -30.12 1.90
N PRO A 672 -6.00 -29.17 2.55
CA PRO A 672 -5.36 -27.98 3.09
C PRO A 672 -4.37 -28.25 4.24
N ALA A 673 -4.43 -29.42 4.87
CA ALA A 673 -3.49 -29.83 5.90
C ALA A 673 -2.16 -30.33 5.32
N VAL A 674 -2.08 -30.59 4.01
CA VAL A 674 -0.94 -31.19 3.34
C VAL A 674 -0.19 -30.15 2.51
N LEU A 675 1.04 -29.85 2.91
CA LEU A 675 1.99 -29.07 2.13
C LEU A 675 2.87 -30.02 1.31
N VAL A 676 2.89 -29.88 -0.02
CA VAL A 676 3.72 -30.67 -0.91
C VAL A 676 4.64 -29.75 -1.69
N ARG A 677 5.96 -30.00 -1.59
CA ARG A 677 6.97 -29.35 -2.45
C ARG A 677 7.29 -30.27 -3.61
N ARG A 678 7.41 -29.68 -4.79
CA ARG A 678 7.72 -30.43 -6.02
C ARG A 678 8.34 -29.56 -7.08
N ALA A 679 8.99 -30.20 -8.02
CA ALA A 679 9.37 -29.66 -9.30
C ALA A 679 8.62 -30.38 -10.42
N VAL A 680 8.20 -29.62 -11.42
CA VAL A 680 7.50 -30.15 -12.60
C VAL A 680 8.13 -29.62 -13.85
N GLU A 681 8.44 -30.49 -14.80
CA GLU A 681 8.95 -30.17 -16.13
C GLU A 681 7.97 -30.71 -17.19
N ALA A 682 7.52 -29.86 -18.10
CA ALA A 682 6.74 -30.29 -19.25
C ALA A 682 7.53 -30.04 -20.54
N THR A 683 7.64 -31.05 -21.41
CA THR A 683 8.37 -31.00 -22.66
C THR A 683 7.56 -31.57 -23.82
N GLY A 684 7.76 -31.02 -25.01
CA GLY A 684 7.11 -31.44 -26.23
C GLY A 684 7.15 -30.36 -27.29
N TYR A 685 6.11 -30.22 -28.05
CA TYR A 685 6.01 -29.26 -29.15
C TYR A 685 4.75 -28.41 -29.05
N VAL A 686 4.87 -27.13 -29.43
CA VAL A 686 3.70 -26.28 -29.70
C VAL A 686 3.56 -26.14 -31.23
N PHE A 687 2.34 -26.30 -31.73
CA PHE A 687 2.04 -26.05 -33.14
C PHE A 687 1.65 -24.58 -33.34
N ILE A 688 2.43 -23.88 -34.17
CA ILE A 688 2.22 -22.48 -34.54
C ILE A 688 1.41 -22.45 -35.86
N PRO A 689 0.20 -21.82 -35.88
CA PRO A 689 -0.71 -21.92 -37.01
C PRO A 689 -0.31 -21.10 -38.24
N GLU A 690 0.46 -20.03 -38.07
CA GLU A 690 0.94 -19.15 -39.15
C GLU A 690 2.26 -18.47 -38.78
N ASP A 691 3.02 -18.02 -39.79
CA ASP A 691 4.24 -17.24 -39.56
C ASP A 691 3.91 -15.95 -38.81
N GLY A 692 4.62 -15.67 -37.72
CA GLY A 692 4.34 -14.46 -36.95
C GLY A 692 5.31 -14.25 -35.76
N VAL A 693 5.20 -13.08 -35.12
CA VAL A 693 5.82 -12.82 -33.85
C VAL A 693 4.83 -13.18 -32.75
N TYR A 694 5.15 -14.18 -31.98
CA TYR A 694 4.34 -14.65 -30.87
C TYR A 694 4.90 -14.14 -29.55
N GLU A 695 4.00 -13.67 -28.69
CA GLU A 695 4.31 -13.25 -27.33
C GLU A 695 3.85 -14.33 -26.35
N PHE A 696 4.72 -14.66 -25.41
CA PHE A 696 4.47 -15.64 -24.36
C PHE A 696 4.48 -14.95 -22.99
N SER A 697 3.68 -15.49 -22.06
CA SER A 697 3.55 -14.95 -20.72
C SER A 697 3.43 -16.08 -19.72
N THR A 698 4.27 -16.11 -18.66
CA THR A 698 4.21 -17.13 -17.62
C THR A 698 4.79 -16.66 -16.28
N GLU A 699 4.38 -17.33 -15.21
CA GLU A 699 4.94 -17.24 -13.86
C GLU A 699 5.88 -18.44 -13.56
N ASN A 700 6.03 -19.38 -14.49
CA ASN A 700 6.94 -20.52 -14.33
C ASN A 700 8.38 -20.06 -14.17
N ASN A 701 9.20 -20.86 -13.48
CA ASN A 701 10.63 -20.58 -13.30
C ASN A 701 11.35 -20.44 -14.62
N GLU A 702 11.03 -21.29 -15.60
CA GLU A 702 11.60 -21.22 -16.95
C GLU A 702 10.56 -21.57 -18.03
N PHE A 703 10.65 -20.85 -19.15
CA PHE A 703 10.00 -21.22 -20.39
C PHE A 703 10.96 -21.16 -21.56
N TRP A 704 11.05 -22.24 -22.31
CA TRP A 704 11.94 -22.43 -23.44
C TRP A 704 11.16 -22.70 -24.71
N ILE A 705 11.61 -22.16 -25.84
CA ILE A 705 11.12 -22.49 -27.19
C ILE A 705 12.31 -22.55 -28.16
N ASP A 706 12.35 -23.53 -29.04
CA ASP A 706 13.48 -23.81 -29.96
C ASP A 706 14.83 -23.89 -29.24
N ASN A 707 14.86 -24.52 -28.07
CA ASN A 707 16.04 -24.63 -27.18
C ASN A 707 16.61 -23.29 -26.69
N VAL A 708 15.87 -22.19 -26.79
CA VAL A 708 16.22 -20.88 -26.22
C VAL A 708 15.36 -20.62 -24.99
N LYS A 709 16.01 -20.26 -23.88
CA LYS A 709 15.31 -19.80 -22.69
C LYS A 709 14.68 -18.44 -22.99
N LEU A 710 13.37 -18.43 -23.21
CA LEU A 710 12.65 -17.23 -23.59
C LEU A 710 12.20 -16.41 -22.38
N ILE A 711 11.83 -17.10 -21.28
CA ILE A 711 11.48 -16.49 -19.98
C ILE A 711 12.31 -17.19 -18.89
N ASP A 712 12.96 -16.36 -18.06
CA ASP A 712 13.76 -16.79 -16.92
C ASP A 712 13.30 -16.06 -15.67
N ASN A 713 12.64 -16.78 -14.75
CA ASN A 713 12.17 -16.30 -13.45
C ASN A 713 12.95 -16.98 -12.31
N VAL A 714 14.09 -17.58 -12.59
CA VAL A 714 14.95 -18.23 -11.56
C VAL A 714 15.41 -17.17 -10.55
N GLY A 715 15.28 -17.48 -9.26
CA GLY A 715 15.59 -16.56 -8.16
C GLY A 715 14.55 -15.45 -7.92
N GLU A 716 13.62 -15.22 -8.85
CA GLU A 716 12.66 -14.12 -8.77
C GLU A 716 11.19 -14.57 -8.68
N VAL A 717 10.93 -15.85 -8.91
CA VAL A 717 9.58 -16.44 -8.99
C VAL A 717 8.67 -16.12 -7.80
N LYS A 718 9.25 -15.81 -6.65
CA LYS A 718 8.56 -15.41 -5.43
C LYS A 718 8.40 -13.88 -5.26
N LYS A 719 8.98 -13.09 -6.17
CA LYS A 719 9.07 -11.62 -6.07
C LYS A 719 8.50 -10.90 -7.27
N THR A 720 8.26 -11.60 -8.36
CA THR A 720 7.69 -11.04 -9.59
C THR A 720 6.43 -11.79 -9.97
N SER A 721 5.52 -11.06 -10.55
CA SER A 721 4.38 -11.64 -11.23
C SER A 721 4.82 -12.15 -12.62
N ARG A 722 3.85 -12.38 -13.46
CA ARG A 722 3.99 -12.89 -14.82
C ARG A 722 4.98 -12.09 -15.68
N ARG A 723 5.99 -12.75 -16.26
CA ARG A 723 6.87 -12.15 -17.27
C ARG A 723 6.42 -12.48 -18.67
N ASN A 724 6.67 -11.53 -19.58
CA ASN A 724 6.35 -11.62 -20.99
C ASN A 724 7.64 -11.57 -21.83
N SER A 725 7.66 -12.32 -22.91
CA SER A 725 8.72 -12.27 -23.92
C SER A 725 8.18 -12.67 -25.27
N SER A 726 8.94 -12.45 -26.35
CA SER A 726 8.44 -12.69 -27.71
C SER A 726 9.48 -13.38 -28.61
N ARG A 727 9.00 -14.06 -29.68
CA ARG A 727 9.82 -14.74 -30.66
C ARG A 727 9.14 -14.76 -32.03
N ALA A 728 9.92 -14.59 -33.09
CA ALA A 728 9.45 -14.72 -34.46
C ALA A 728 9.49 -16.21 -34.86
N LEU A 729 8.33 -16.82 -35.15
CA LEU A 729 8.18 -18.25 -35.41
C LEU A 729 7.56 -18.50 -36.78
N GLN A 730 8.04 -19.51 -37.50
CA GLN A 730 7.40 -20.07 -38.65
C GLN A 730 6.16 -20.89 -38.28
N LYS A 731 5.25 -21.06 -39.17
CA LYS A 731 4.19 -22.06 -39.05
C LYS A 731 4.77 -23.47 -38.90
N GLY A 732 4.25 -24.25 -37.96
CA GLY A 732 4.66 -25.64 -37.73
C GLY A 732 4.96 -25.93 -36.27
N TYR A 733 5.68 -27.02 -36.04
CA TYR A 733 6.02 -27.48 -34.70
C TYR A 733 7.29 -26.83 -34.17
N HIS A 734 7.24 -26.34 -32.93
CA HIS A 734 8.38 -25.79 -32.21
C HIS A 734 8.57 -26.51 -30.88
N PRO A 735 9.77 -27.02 -30.57
CA PRO A 735 10.03 -27.69 -29.31
C PRO A 735 9.89 -26.68 -28.15
N ILE A 736 9.17 -27.10 -27.11
CA ILE A 736 9.00 -26.31 -25.87
C ILE A 736 9.41 -27.11 -24.65
N LYS A 737 9.86 -26.38 -23.64
CA LYS A 737 10.07 -26.86 -22.28
C LYS A 737 9.64 -25.79 -21.30
N THR A 738 8.95 -26.19 -20.24
CA THR A 738 8.67 -25.28 -19.11
C THR A 738 8.93 -25.99 -17.79
N ILE A 739 9.44 -25.25 -16.81
CA ILE A 739 9.77 -25.74 -15.48
C ILE A 739 9.06 -24.89 -14.44
N TRP A 740 8.36 -25.55 -13.54
CA TRP A 740 7.79 -24.96 -12.34
C TRP A 740 8.35 -25.64 -11.10
N VAL A 741 8.82 -24.85 -10.11
CA VAL A 741 9.33 -25.31 -8.82
C VAL A 741 8.62 -24.53 -7.72
N GLY A 742 8.05 -25.25 -6.75
CA GLY A 742 7.36 -24.59 -5.66
C GLY A 742 6.67 -25.55 -4.71
N ALA A 743 5.80 -24.99 -3.88
CA ALA A 743 4.98 -25.72 -2.92
C ALA A 743 3.49 -25.48 -3.20
N ILE A 744 2.68 -26.51 -2.94
CA ILE A 744 1.24 -26.49 -3.06
C ILE A 744 0.63 -26.91 -1.73
N GLN A 745 -0.40 -26.20 -1.31
CA GLN A 745 -1.24 -26.55 -0.18
C GLN A 745 -2.71 -26.34 -0.53
N GLY A 746 -3.57 -27.31 -0.24
CA GLY A 746 -4.99 -27.19 -0.55
C GLY A 746 -5.34 -27.01 -2.04
N GLY A 747 -4.44 -27.39 -2.96
CA GLY A 747 -4.61 -27.22 -4.40
C GLY A 747 -4.09 -25.89 -4.96
N TRP A 748 -3.50 -25.01 -4.12
CA TRP A 748 -3.02 -23.69 -4.49
C TRP A 748 -1.52 -23.56 -4.28
N PRO A 749 -0.80 -22.84 -5.16
CA PRO A 749 0.60 -22.53 -4.93
C PRO A 749 0.74 -21.60 -3.74
N THR A 750 1.76 -21.84 -2.89
CA THR A 750 1.98 -21.05 -1.66
C THR A 750 2.48 -19.63 -1.92
N TYR A 751 2.92 -19.32 -3.13
CA TYR A 751 3.49 -18.02 -3.51
C TYR A 751 2.82 -17.39 -4.75
N TRP A 752 1.59 -17.77 -5.06
CA TRP A 752 0.82 -17.24 -6.19
C TRP A 752 1.50 -17.35 -7.57
N ASN A 753 2.50 -18.21 -7.72
CA ASN A 753 3.14 -18.52 -8.98
C ASN A 753 2.38 -19.64 -9.70
N TYR A 754 1.29 -19.29 -10.36
CA TYR A 754 0.53 -20.23 -11.18
C TYR A 754 1.34 -20.70 -12.38
N SER A 755 1.25 -21.98 -12.69
CA SER A 755 2.04 -22.63 -13.73
C SER A 755 1.52 -22.41 -15.17
N ARG A 756 0.66 -21.43 -15.38
CA ARG A 756 0.08 -21.15 -16.71
C ARG A 756 1.14 -20.64 -17.69
N VAL A 757 1.06 -21.13 -18.92
CA VAL A 757 1.78 -20.53 -20.06
C VAL A 757 0.76 -19.99 -21.06
N MET A 758 0.83 -18.70 -21.29
CA MET A 758 -0.10 -17.96 -22.14
C MET A 758 0.61 -17.57 -23.43
N ILE A 759 -0.17 -17.45 -24.52
CA ILE A 759 0.30 -17.05 -25.85
C ILE A 759 -0.63 -16.02 -26.45
N ARG A 760 -0.08 -15.13 -27.30
CA ARG A 760 -0.84 -14.33 -28.27
C ARG A 760 0.01 -14.04 -29.51
N LEU A 761 -0.62 -13.88 -30.66
CA LEU A 761 0.02 -13.31 -31.84
C LEU A 761 0.17 -11.79 -31.61
N LYS A 762 1.30 -11.22 -31.99
CA LYS A 762 1.56 -9.79 -31.83
C LYS A 762 0.50 -8.96 -32.55
N GLY A 763 -0.16 -8.08 -31.82
CA GLY A 763 -1.29 -7.27 -32.27
C GLY A 763 -2.66 -7.75 -31.77
N GLU A 764 -2.76 -8.95 -31.19
CA GLU A 764 -3.93 -9.36 -30.42
C GLU A 764 -3.95 -8.63 -29.06
N GLU A 765 -5.14 -8.27 -28.58
CA GLU A 765 -5.28 -7.52 -27.32
C GLU A 765 -4.97 -8.38 -26.07
N LYS A 766 -5.35 -9.66 -26.10
CA LYS A 766 -5.36 -10.50 -24.91
C LYS A 766 -4.51 -11.75 -25.07
N PHE A 767 -3.75 -12.06 -24.03
CA PHE A 767 -3.17 -13.39 -23.87
C PHE A 767 -4.26 -14.43 -23.61
N LYS A 768 -4.07 -15.63 -24.18
CA LYS A 768 -4.90 -16.82 -23.98
C LYS A 768 -4.00 -18.00 -23.58
N PRO A 769 -4.47 -18.98 -22.81
CA PRO A 769 -3.73 -20.22 -22.58
C PRO A 769 -3.35 -20.86 -23.92
N ILE A 770 -2.19 -21.51 -23.97
CA ILE A 770 -1.86 -22.37 -25.11
C ILE A 770 -2.88 -23.53 -25.11
N SER A 771 -3.70 -23.60 -26.14
CA SER A 771 -4.78 -24.61 -26.20
C SER A 771 -4.23 -26.03 -26.37
N ALA A 772 -4.97 -27.03 -25.85
CA ALA A 772 -4.54 -28.42 -25.86
C ALA A 772 -4.33 -28.99 -27.29
N ASP A 773 -5.05 -28.46 -28.27
CA ASP A 773 -4.91 -28.83 -29.69
C ASP A 773 -3.64 -28.27 -30.36
N MET A 774 -2.95 -27.35 -29.70
CA MET A 774 -1.64 -26.85 -30.12
C MET A 774 -0.46 -27.61 -29.49
N LEU A 775 -0.70 -28.55 -28.55
CA LEU A 775 0.33 -29.23 -27.78
C LEU A 775 0.52 -30.68 -28.22
N PHE A 776 1.78 -31.04 -28.52
CA PHE A 776 2.13 -32.36 -29.04
C PHE A 776 3.44 -32.89 -28.40
N GLN A 777 3.57 -34.28 -28.43
CA GLN A 777 4.76 -35.00 -28.03
C GLN A 777 5.30 -35.88 -29.17
#